data_f7e263c49523c417cc5217fc23487e64
#
_entry.id   f7e263c49523c417cc5217fc23487e64
#
_cell.length_a   1.000
_cell.length_b   1.000
_cell.length_c   1.000
_cell.angle_alpha   90.00
_cell.angle_beta   90.00
_cell.angle_gamma   90.00
#
_symmetry.space_group_name_H-M   'P 1'
#
loop_
_entity.id
_entity.type
_entity.pdbx_description
1 polymer ?
#
loop_
_entity_poly.entity_id
_entity_poly.type
_entity_poly.pdbx_seq_one_letter_code
_entity_poly.pdbx_strand_id
1 'polypeptide(L)'
;MEKYFEGTMIGTGKGFGFVKIEGQDQDFFIPPPSMFGALDGDKVVIEHISGAEPNVFEVKKILEYANQTIVGNLMYGLMGNYVVPDNPRIHKTVLVSPKDINGATVGDKVIAKITAQPSGNDDLLGEVIEVLGRATERSVLEKAIIRENKIRDTFPREVLDASEEIPQEVLPHEKAGRVDLTNRIICTIDGADTKDIDDAISIARLENGNFLLGVHIADVGHYVKRGGVIDQEAFARGTSTYLPGYVIPMLPTALSNGICSLNEGVERLCLCCDMEIDQTGAVVDHKIYEGFMKSTARLTYDSVKAVLEGDLSDEKYVKLLPQLEMMRELSDILQAKKNEEGYLEFDLPESDFIINERGELVDIQRHDNHFVHQIIENFMVAANETVAEHFFKAKVPFIYRVHEVPTPEKSANLIGFMEGLGLEARLPKDVTPKDYQQILQSIDGTPYEHSLNKVLLMSLQKARYFEKCLGHFGLASTYYTHFTSPIRRYPDLSIHRIIKDFLHGEVDKNDKNLKLFVEEASVQSSDTEKRSEVGSRQVEDLKMAEFMQKHIGEAYTGTVSGITNFGVFVELPNTVEGMIRIENLPQDEYEYNEKTMTLNGHHHKYSYGDQIDVRVAKVDLPKRQIDFCEAHTEFKEKATKENIRRPKLDKSKFAKKPHFKEKKFKEKRK
;
A
#
# COMPACT_ATOMS: atom_id res chain seq x y z
N MET A 1 -36.64 5.74 11.65
CA MET A 1 -35.59 5.46 10.66
C MET A 1 -34.82 6.75 10.49
N GLU A 2 -33.52 6.72 10.70
CA GLU A 2 -32.67 7.88 10.38
C GLU A 2 -32.85 8.23 8.92
N LYS A 3 -33.11 9.48 8.64
CA LYS A 3 -33.39 9.98 7.30
C LYS A 3 -32.10 10.30 6.54
N TYR A 4 -31.00 10.51 7.28
CA TYR A 4 -29.71 10.94 6.79
C TYR A 4 -28.63 9.95 7.20
N PHE A 5 -27.70 9.70 6.29
CA PHE A 5 -26.52 8.84 6.53
C PHE A 5 -25.26 9.60 6.16
N GLU A 6 -24.21 9.35 6.92
CA GLU A 6 -22.87 9.88 6.64
C GLU A 6 -21.99 8.79 6.04
N GLY A 7 -21.21 9.14 5.01
CA GLY A 7 -20.30 8.19 4.37
C GLY A 7 -19.31 8.86 3.45
N THR A 8 -18.46 8.05 2.81
CA THR A 8 -17.42 8.49 1.88
C THR A 8 -17.87 8.25 0.45
N MET A 9 -17.76 9.29 -0.39
CA MET A 9 -18.08 9.24 -1.81
C MET A 9 -17.03 8.43 -2.58
N ILE A 10 -17.47 7.49 -3.39
CA ILE A 10 -16.68 6.79 -4.41
C ILE A 10 -17.15 7.29 -5.76
N GLY A 11 -16.37 8.17 -6.37
CA GLY A 11 -16.67 8.75 -7.67
C GLY A 11 -16.48 7.77 -8.82
N THR A 12 -17.06 8.09 -9.97
CA THR A 12 -16.82 7.41 -11.25
C THR A 12 -16.57 8.42 -12.35
N GLY A 13 -15.75 8.05 -13.34
CA GLY A 13 -15.52 8.90 -14.52
C GLY A 13 -16.76 9.19 -15.38
N LYS A 14 -17.89 8.56 -15.07
CA LYS A 14 -19.18 8.77 -15.77
C LYS A 14 -20.07 9.81 -15.08
N GLY A 15 -19.62 10.37 -13.93
CA GLY A 15 -20.33 11.43 -13.21
C GLY A 15 -21.43 10.96 -12.26
N PHE A 16 -21.55 9.67 -12.00
CA PHE A 16 -22.30 9.11 -10.88
C PHE A 16 -21.33 8.60 -9.80
N GLY A 17 -21.82 8.24 -8.65
CA GLY A 17 -20.97 7.69 -7.58
C GLY A 17 -21.72 6.72 -6.69
N PHE A 18 -20.99 6.20 -5.74
CA PHE A 18 -21.50 5.38 -4.63
C PHE A 18 -21.05 5.99 -3.32
N VAL A 19 -21.82 5.81 -2.25
CA VAL A 19 -21.39 6.22 -0.91
C VAL A 19 -21.25 4.99 -0.05
N LYS A 20 -20.05 4.83 0.50
CA LYS A 20 -19.73 3.77 1.45
C LYS A 20 -19.92 4.29 2.86
N ILE A 21 -20.73 3.57 3.65
CA ILE A 21 -20.98 3.87 5.06
C ILE A 21 -20.21 2.86 5.91
N GLU A 22 -19.51 3.33 6.92
CA GLU A 22 -18.75 2.47 7.82
C GLU A 22 -19.66 1.50 8.55
N GLY A 23 -19.31 0.21 8.53
CA GLY A 23 -20.12 -0.85 9.16
C GLY A 23 -21.32 -1.33 8.33
N GLN A 24 -21.48 -0.86 7.10
CA GLN A 24 -22.48 -1.38 6.15
C GLN A 24 -21.78 -2.04 4.95
N ASP A 25 -22.25 -3.20 4.57
CA ASP A 25 -21.66 -3.98 3.46
C ASP A 25 -22.13 -3.50 2.09
N GLN A 26 -23.23 -2.73 2.02
CA GLN A 26 -23.83 -2.26 0.77
C GLN A 26 -23.45 -0.81 0.48
N ASP A 27 -23.00 -0.55 -0.75
CA ASP A 27 -22.76 0.80 -1.25
C ASP A 27 -24.08 1.45 -1.75
N PHE A 28 -24.27 2.74 -1.50
CA PHE A 28 -25.46 3.50 -1.86
C PHE A 28 -25.25 4.27 -3.15
N PHE A 29 -26.06 4.01 -4.15
CA PHE A 29 -25.95 4.61 -5.49
C PHE A 29 -26.38 6.08 -5.49
N ILE A 30 -25.54 6.95 -6.07
CA ILE A 30 -25.80 8.39 -6.26
C ILE A 30 -25.81 8.68 -7.75
N PRO A 31 -26.98 8.98 -8.36
CA PRO A 31 -27.06 9.33 -9.77
C PRO A 31 -26.44 10.70 -10.08
N PRO A 32 -26.02 10.97 -11.34
CA PRO A 32 -25.30 12.19 -11.69
C PRO A 32 -25.94 13.52 -11.25
N PRO A 33 -27.25 13.73 -11.37
CA PRO A 33 -27.86 14.99 -10.92
C PRO A 33 -27.88 15.16 -9.41
N SER A 34 -27.71 14.06 -8.65
CA SER A 34 -27.79 14.03 -7.18
C SER A 34 -26.44 14.07 -6.48
N MET A 35 -25.34 14.22 -7.22
CA MET A 35 -23.97 14.28 -6.68
C MET A 35 -23.70 15.56 -5.85
N PHE A 36 -24.47 16.62 -6.03
CA PHE A 36 -24.32 17.93 -5.36
C PHE A 36 -22.88 18.50 -5.46
N GLY A 37 -22.16 18.15 -6.51
CA GLY A 37 -20.77 18.58 -6.71
C GLY A 37 -19.72 17.75 -5.96
N ALA A 38 -20.11 16.74 -5.20
CA ALA A 38 -19.17 15.86 -4.50
C ALA A 38 -18.24 15.12 -5.47
N LEU A 39 -16.99 14.96 -5.03
CA LEU A 39 -15.92 14.26 -5.75
C LEU A 39 -15.54 12.98 -5.03
N ASP A 40 -14.73 12.17 -5.70
CA ASP A 40 -14.15 10.95 -5.11
C ASP A 40 -13.44 11.25 -3.78
N GLY A 41 -13.74 10.48 -2.74
CA GLY A 41 -13.17 10.62 -1.40
C GLY A 41 -13.86 11.63 -0.47
N ASP A 42 -14.75 12.48 -0.96
CA ASP A 42 -15.45 13.48 -0.11
C ASP A 42 -16.31 12.80 0.94
N LYS A 43 -16.30 13.31 2.18
CA LYS A 43 -17.26 12.91 3.21
C LYS A 43 -18.57 13.64 3.00
N VAL A 44 -19.66 12.89 2.91
CA VAL A 44 -20.96 13.42 2.52
C VAL A 44 -22.07 12.93 3.45
N VAL A 45 -23.13 13.75 3.53
CA VAL A 45 -24.43 13.34 4.09
C VAL A 45 -25.35 13.02 2.92
N ILE A 46 -25.96 11.84 2.94
CA ILE A 46 -26.89 11.38 1.90
C ILE A 46 -28.31 11.16 2.48
N GLU A 47 -29.31 11.30 1.62
CA GLU A 47 -30.71 11.02 1.92
C GLU A 47 -31.30 10.16 0.79
N HIS A 48 -32.18 9.21 1.13
CA HIS A 48 -32.88 8.39 0.15
C HIS A 48 -33.80 9.26 -0.72
N ILE A 49 -33.75 9.07 -2.04
CA ILE A 49 -34.65 9.79 -2.97
C ILE A 49 -36.06 9.20 -2.89
N SER A 50 -37.03 10.04 -2.50
CA SER A 50 -38.43 9.62 -2.34
C SER A 50 -39.01 9.07 -3.66
N GLY A 51 -39.47 7.82 -3.63
CA GLY A 51 -40.06 7.15 -4.80
C GLY A 51 -39.05 6.48 -5.74
N ALA A 52 -37.74 6.52 -5.42
CA ALA A 52 -36.71 5.74 -6.11
C ALA A 52 -36.53 4.34 -5.51
N GLU A 53 -35.69 3.51 -6.14
CA GLU A 53 -35.31 2.20 -5.61
C GLU A 53 -34.60 2.33 -4.24
N PRO A 54 -34.62 1.29 -3.37
CA PRO A 54 -34.15 1.39 -1.98
C PRO A 54 -32.70 1.82 -1.81
N ASN A 55 -31.85 1.58 -2.80
CA ASN A 55 -30.41 1.90 -2.78
C ASN A 55 -30.05 3.20 -3.50
N VAL A 56 -31.02 4.01 -3.93
CA VAL A 56 -30.80 5.27 -4.69
C VAL A 56 -30.92 6.47 -3.77
N PHE A 57 -29.84 7.22 -3.64
CA PHE A 57 -29.70 8.34 -2.71
C PHE A 57 -29.26 9.63 -3.41
N GLU A 58 -29.36 10.75 -2.72
CA GLU A 58 -28.81 12.03 -3.13
C GLU A 58 -27.90 12.62 -2.05
N VAL A 59 -26.85 13.33 -2.47
CA VAL A 59 -26.00 14.09 -1.55
C VAL A 59 -26.73 15.35 -1.12
N LYS A 60 -26.87 15.55 0.17
CA LYS A 60 -27.44 16.77 0.77
C LYS A 60 -26.39 17.77 1.18
N LYS A 61 -25.24 17.28 1.61
CA LYS A 61 -24.16 18.13 2.10
C LYS A 61 -22.81 17.43 1.96
N ILE A 62 -21.78 18.18 1.62
CA ILE A 62 -20.40 17.77 1.73
C ILE A 62 -19.89 18.23 3.10
N LEU A 63 -19.42 17.29 3.92
CA LEU A 63 -18.88 17.56 5.25
C LEU A 63 -17.40 17.92 5.19
N GLU A 64 -16.65 17.18 4.34
CA GLU A 64 -15.21 17.34 4.17
C GLU A 64 -14.83 17.12 2.71
N TYR A 65 -14.05 18.03 2.15
CA TYR A 65 -13.51 17.93 0.80
C TYR A 65 -12.18 17.17 0.82
N ALA A 66 -12.13 15.99 0.22
CA ALA A 66 -10.93 15.15 0.16
C ALA A 66 -9.87 15.72 -0.79
N ASN A 67 -10.30 16.41 -1.85
CA ASN A 67 -9.43 16.89 -2.91
C ASN A 67 -9.28 18.41 -2.82
N GLN A 68 -8.22 18.86 -2.19
CA GLN A 68 -7.82 20.30 -2.19
C GLN A 68 -6.97 20.64 -3.41
N THR A 69 -6.25 19.65 -3.94
CA THR A 69 -5.39 19.74 -5.12
C THR A 69 -5.70 18.62 -6.09
N ILE A 70 -5.52 18.87 -7.37
CA ILE A 70 -5.69 17.91 -8.46
C ILE A 70 -4.42 17.88 -9.31
N VAL A 71 -3.90 16.69 -9.55
CA VAL A 71 -2.86 16.44 -10.55
C VAL A 71 -3.52 16.18 -11.89
N GLY A 72 -3.03 16.80 -12.96
CA GLY A 72 -3.62 16.62 -14.27
C GLY A 72 -2.88 17.34 -15.39
N ASN A 73 -3.43 17.25 -16.60
CA ASN A 73 -2.87 17.88 -17.80
C ASN A 73 -3.52 19.24 -18.06
N LEU A 74 -2.69 20.27 -18.22
CA LEU A 74 -3.17 21.60 -18.66
C LEU A 74 -3.53 21.55 -20.13
N MET A 75 -4.77 21.88 -20.42
CA MET A 75 -5.36 21.92 -21.76
C MET A 75 -5.95 23.30 -22.06
N TYR A 76 -6.23 23.56 -23.33
CA TYR A 76 -6.90 24.78 -23.79
C TYR A 76 -8.11 24.43 -24.64
N GLY A 77 -9.22 25.09 -24.38
CA GLY A 77 -10.47 24.86 -25.12
C GLY A 77 -11.34 26.11 -25.22
N LEU A 78 -12.60 25.93 -25.57
CA LEU A 78 -13.56 27.04 -25.79
C LEU A 78 -13.78 27.93 -24.55
N MET A 79 -13.59 27.36 -23.34
CA MET A 79 -13.74 28.06 -22.06
C MET A 79 -12.42 28.63 -21.52
N GLY A 80 -11.32 28.52 -22.28
CA GLY A 80 -9.98 28.91 -21.85
C GLY A 80 -9.13 27.73 -21.36
N ASN A 81 -8.23 28.00 -20.41
CA ASN A 81 -7.38 26.96 -19.82
C ASN A 81 -8.17 26.10 -18.83
N TYR A 82 -7.93 24.82 -18.86
CA TYR A 82 -8.48 23.88 -17.89
C TYR A 82 -7.51 22.71 -17.64
N VAL A 83 -7.59 22.12 -16.45
CA VAL A 83 -6.81 20.94 -16.07
C VAL A 83 -7.75 19.73 -16.11
N VAL A 84 -7.32 18.69 -16.87
CA VAL A 84 -7.99 17.39 -16.89
C VAL A 84 -7.33 16.52 -15.80
N PRO A 85 -8.09 16.08 -14.78
CA PRO A 85 -7.55 15.23 -13.72
C PRO A 85 -6.98 13.91 -14.25
N ASP A 86 -5.89 13.44 -13.63
CA ASP A 86 -5.35 12.10 -13.88
C ASP A 86 -6.19 11.02 -13.21
N ASN A 87 -6.76 11.30 -12.04
CA ASN A 87 -7.67 10.40 -11.36
C ASN A 87 -8.96 10.21 -12.18
N PRO A 88 -9.22 9.03 -12.77
CA PRO A 88 -10.38 8.78 -13.61
C PRO A 88 -11.72 8.82 -12.85
N ARG A 89 -11.69 8.81 -11.51
CA ARG A 89 -12.87 8.92 -10.65
C ARG A 89 -13.33 10.36 -10.49
N ILE A 90 -12.50 11.35 -10.84
CA ILE A 90 -12.86 12.76 -10.83
C ILE A 90 -13.33 13.13 -12.24
N HIS A 91 -14.63 13.28 -12.40
CA HIS A 91 -15.27 13.54 -13.71
C HIS A 91 -15.32 15.01 -14.12
N LYS A 92 -14.93 15.94 -13.21
CA LYS A 92 -14.93 17.39 -13.43
C LYS A 92 -13.55 17.88 -13.81
N THR A 93 -13.48 18.86 -14.72
CA THR A 93 -12.23 19.59 -15.01
C THR A 93 -12.05 20.76 -14.04
N VAL A 94 -10.84 21.29 -13.96
CA VAL A 94 -10.52 22.49 -13.17
C VAL A 94 -10.27 23.63 -14.13
N LEU A 95 -11.18 24.61 -14.18
CA LEU A 95 -10.99 25.83 -14.96
C LEU A 95 -9.95 26.74 -14.31
N VAL A 96 -8.97 27.18 -15.10
CA VAL A 96 -7.85 28.00 -14.64
C VAL A 96 -7.81 29.31 -15.42
N SER A 97 -7.84 30.44 -14.71
CA SER A 97 -7.70 31.75 -15.34
C SER A 97 -6.30 31.92 -15.96
N PRO A 98 -6.15 32.66 -17.09
CA PRO A 98 -4.86 32.89 -17.72
C PRO A 98 -3.77 33.50 -16.78
N LYS A 99 -4.17 34.22 -15.76
CA LYS A 99 -3.25 34.79 -14.75
C LYS A 99 -2.81 33.77 -13.70
N ASP A 100 -3.53 32.67 -13.54
CA ASP A 100 -3.37 31.67 -12.48
C ASP A 100 -2.73 30.36 -13.01
N ILE A 101 -2.17 30.36 -14.25
CA ILE A 101 -1.49 29.20 -14.86
C ILE A 101 -0.05 28.99 -14.35
N ASN A 102 0.49 29.88 -13.54
CA ASN A 102 1.84 29.78 -12.95
C ASN A 102 2.96 29.43 -13.97
N GLY A 103 2.91 30.04 -15.16
CA GLY A 103 3.89 29.79 -16.23
C GLY A 103 3.75 28.46 -16.98
N ALA A 104 2.76 27.64 -16.63
CA ALA A 104 2.50 26.40 -17.34
C ALA A 104 2.07 26.64 -18.79
N THR A 105 2.38 25.70 -19.66
CA THR A 105 1.98 25.68 -21.07
C THR A 105 1.07 24.49 -21.36
N VAL A 106 0.25 24.60 -22.42
CA VAL A 106 -0.64 23.51 -22.83
C VAL A 106 0.16 22.22 -23.08
N GLY A 107 -0.28 21.13 -22.49
CA GLY A 107 0.38 19.83 -22.52
C GLY A 107 1.35 19.59 -21.33
N ASP A 108 1.47 20.55 -20.41
CA ASP A 108 2.20 20.31 -19.18
C ASP A 108 1.33 19.56 -18.16
N LYS A 109 1.98 18.72 -17.38
CA LYS A 109 1.48 18.10 -16.16
C LYS A 109 1.60 19.11 -15.04
N VAL A 110 0.49 19.36 -14.34
CA VAL A 110 0.42 20.41 -13.30
C VAL A 110 -0.31 19.90 -12.06
N ILE A 111 -0.08 20.60 -10.95
CA ILE A 111 -0.91 20.50 -9.77
C ILE A 111 -1.74 21.78 -9.69
N ALA A 112 -3.05 21.60 -9.74
CA ALA A 112 -4.02 22.68 -9.58
C ALA A 112 -4.66 22.62 -8.19
N LYS A 113 -4.61 23.73 -7.45
CA LYS A 113 -5.35 23.89 -6.20
C LYS A 113 -6.78 24.29 -6.53
N ILE A 114 -7.74 23.62 -5.92
CA ILE A 114 -9.16 23.94 -6.06
C ILE A 114 -9.43 25.20 -5.22
N THR A 115 -9.90 26.28 -5.87
CA THR A 115 -10.31 27.51 -5.20
C THR A 115 -11.81 27.59 -4.99
N ALA A 116 -12.60 26.89 -5.82
CA ALA A 116 -14.04 26.73 -5.62
C ALA A 116 -14.52 25.39 -6.20
N GLN A 117 -15.42 24.72 -5.47
CA GLN A 117 -16.10 23.49 -5.87
C GLN A 117 -17.60 23.78 -5.95
N PRO A 118 -18.13 24.19 -7.14
CA PRO A 118 -19.54 24.52 -7.31
C PRO A 118 -20.42 23.29 -7.07
N SER A 119 -21.59 23.52 -6.46
CA SER A 119 -22.64 22.51 -6.38
C SER A 119 -23.25 22.28 -7.78
N GLY A 120 -23.55 21.00 -8.09
CA GLY A 120 -24.10 20.63 -9.40
C GLY A 120 -23.05 20.22 -10.43
N ASN A 121 -23.33 20.43 -11.71
CA ASN A 121 -22.51 19.94 -12.82
C ASN A 121 -21.47 20.94 -13.34
N ASP A 122 -21.33 22.09 -12.71
CA ASP A 122 -20.33 23.08 -13.12
C ASP A 122 -18.92 22.56 -12.83
N ASP A 123 -17.96 22.96 -13.68
CA ASP A 123 -16.56 22.61 -13.49
C ASP A 123 -15.97 23.26 -12.22
N LEU A 124 -14.89 22.70 -11.72
CA LEU A 124 -14.14 23.24 -10.59
C LEU A 124 -13.42 24.53 -11.01
N LEU A 125 -13.16 25.43 -10.06
CA LEU A 125 -12.27 26.57 -10.29
C LEU A 125 -10.98 26.35 -9.52
N GLY A 126 -9.85 26.73 -10.12
CA GLY A 126 -8.55 26.55 -9.48
C GLY A 126 -7.43 27.40 -10.04
N GLU A 127 -6.29 27.27 -9.39
CA GLU A 127 -5.01 27.90 -9.74
C GLU A 127 -3.92 26.84 -9.84
N VAL A 128 -2.99 26.96 -10.78
CA VAL A 128 -1.81 26.08 -10.87
C VAL A 128 -0.80 26.49 -9.79
N ILE A 129 -0.49 25.58 -8.90
CA ILE A 129 0.49 25.83 -7.81
C ILE A 129 1.86 25.22 -8.10
N GLU A 130 1.93 24.15 -8.92
CA GLU A 130 3.18 23.48 -9.30
C GLU A 130 3.11 23.03 -10.76
N VAL A 131 4.20 23.24 -11.51
CA VAL A 131 4.36 22.71 -12.88
C VAL A 131 5.37 21.58 -12.82
N LEU A 132 4.92 20.33 -13.12
CA LEU A 132 5.77 19.14 -13.04
C LEU A 132 6.64 18.96 -14.27
N GLY A 133 6.23 19.48 -15.42
CA GLY A 133 6.90 19.37 -16.72
C GLY A 133 5.98 18.83 -17.81
N ARG A 134 6.57 18.40 -18.94
CA ARG A 134 5.79 17.83 -20.06
C ARG A 134 5.14 16.51 -19.70
N ALA A 135 3.86 16.36 -19.95
CA ALA A 135 3.09 15.14 -19.65
C ALA A 135 3.56 13.89 -20.42
N THR A 136 4.45 14.05 -21.41
CA THR A 136 5.07 12.95 -22.16
C THR A 136 6.40 12.47 -21.58
N GLU A 137 6.97 13.21 -20.63
CA GLU A 137 8.24 12.86 -20.00
C GLU A 137 8.03 11.82 -18.89
N ARG A 138 8.82 10.74 -18.90
CA ARG A 138 8.70 9.62 -17.93
C ARG A 138 8.86 10.07 -16.48
N SER A 139 9.88 10.88 -16.21
CA SER A 139 10.12 11.42 -14.87
C SER A 139 8.98 12.29 -14.35
N VAL A 140 8.23 12.95 -15.24
CA VAL A 140 7.05 13.75 -14.92
C VAL A 140 5.86 12.87 -14.59
N LEU A 141 5.68 11.74 -15.29
CA LEU A 141 4.61 10.78 -14.99
C LEU A 141 4.79 10.16 -13.60
N GLU A 142 6.01 9.79 -13.24
CA GLU A 142 6.34 9.25 -11.92
C GLU A 142 6.11 10.28 -10.80
N LYS A 143 6.59 11.52 -10.98
CA LYS A 143 6.31 12.63 -10.05
C LYS A 143 4.81 12.89 -9.88
N ALA A 144 4.05 12.81 -10.98
CA ALA A 144 2.60 12.98 -10.94
C ALA A 144 1.94 11.92 -10.05
N ILE A 145 2.36 10.64 -10.14
CA ILE A 145 1.87 9.56 -9.27
C ILE A 145 2.18 9.84 -7.80
N ILE A 146 3.42 10.24 -7.49
CA ILE A 146 3.84 10.59 -6.12
C ILE A 146 2.97 11.71 -5.55
N ARG A 147 2.73 12.77 -6.33
CA ARG A 147 1.89 13.91 -5.91
C ARG A 147 0.41 13.56 -5.77
N GLU A 148 -0.11 12.74 -6.70
CA GLU A 148 -1.52 12.29 -6.66
C GLU A 148 -1.81 11.49 -5.39
N ASN A 149 -0.87 10.63 -4.98
CA ASN A 149 -0.99 9.84 -3.75
C ASN A 149 -0.56 10.62 -2.49
N LYS A 150 -0.25 11.91 -2.62
CA LYS A 150 0.15 12.79 -1.49
C LYS A 150 1.37 12.25 -0.74
N ILE A 151 2.26 11.53 -1.43
CA ILE A 151 3.52 11.02 -0.87
C ILE A 151 4.50 12.20 -0.77
N ARG A 152 5.09 12.38 0.41
CA ARG A 152 6.03 13.47 0.69
C ARG A 152 7.44 13.01 0.30
N ASP A 153 7.94 13.44 -0.86
CA ASP A 153 9.23 13.02 -1.43
C ASP A 153 10.43 13.91 -1.04
N THR A 154 10.17 15.06 -0.45
CA THR A 154 11.21 15.99 0.00
C THR A 154 11.05 16.30 1.48
N PHE A 155 12.18 16.46 2.19
CA PHE A 155 12.16 16.90 3.59
C PHE A 155 12.22 18.42 3.68
N PRO A 156 11.47 19.05 4.62
CA PRO A 156 11.65 20.44 4.97
C PRO A 156 13.07 20.72 5.45
N ARG A 157 13.59 21.93 5.18
CA ARG A 157 14.96 22.31 5.54
C ARG A 157 15.23 22.18 7.04
N GLU A 158 14.27 22.59 7.87
CA GLU A 158 14.33 22.48 9.33
C GLU A 158 14.49 21.04 9.84
N VAL A 159 13.91 20.07 9.14
CA VAL A 159 14.03 18.63 9.46
C VAL A 159 15.43 18.13 9.11
N LEU A 160 15.97 18.54 7.96
CA LEU A 160 17.33 18.20 7.54
C LEU A 160 18.35 18.79 8.50
N ASP A 161 18.24 20.09 8.82
CA ASP A 161 19.14 20.77 9.75
C ASP A 161 19.12 20.08 11.13
N ALA A 162 17.94 19.77 11.67
CA ALA A 162 17.82 19.03 12.94
C ALA A 162 18.40 17.61 12.87
N SER A 163 18.35 16.95 11.73
CA SER A 163 18.95 15.62 11.57
C SER A 163 20.47 15.62 11.48
N GLU A 164 21.06 16.71 10.94
CA GLU A 164 22.51 16.92 10.86
C GLU A 164 23.14 17.23 12.22
N GLU A 165 22.35 17.73 13.19
CA GLU A 165 22.83 17.96 14.58
C GLU A 165 22.98 16.69 15.40
N ILE A 166 22.40 15.57 14.95
CA ILE A 166 22.43 14.29 15.68
C ILE A 166 23.79 13.61 15.46
N PRO A 167 24.52 13.24 16.56
CA PRO A 167 25.78 12.54 16.44
C PRO A 167 25.64 11.22 15.67
N GLN A 168 26.64 10.88 14.86
CA GLN A 168 26.67 9.64 14.07
C GLN A 168 27.33 8.47 14.81
N GLU A 169 27.76 8.69 16.08
CA GLU A 169 28.33 7.68 16.97
C GLU A 169 27.55 7.69 18.30
N VAL A 170 27.42 6.53 18.92
CA VAL A 170 26.77 6.39 20.23
C VAL A 170 27.67 7.02 21.30
N LEU A 171 27.16 8.03 21.98
CA LEU A 171 27.90 8.75 23.01
C LEU A 171 27.97 7.95 24.35
N PRO A 172 29.05 8.08 25.15
CA PRO A 172 29.18 7.30 26.37
C PRO A 172 28.01 7.42 27.35
N HIS A 173 27.39 8.61 27.45
CA HIS A 173 26.28 8.85 28.36
C HIS A 173 24.97 8.18 27.88
N GLU A 174 24.83 7.88 26.57
CA GLU A 174 23.66 7.22 26.00
C GLU A 174 23.61 5.73 26.33
N LYS A 175 24.76 5.14 26.75
CA LYS A 175 24.87 3.75 27.20
C LYS A 175 24.45 3.55 28.65
N ALA A 176 24.35 4.63 29.43
CA ALA A 176 24.00 4.54 30.85
C ALA A 176 22.62 3.88 31.05
N GLY A 177 22.58 2.86 31.92
CA GLY A 177 21.34 2.13 32.21
C GLY A 177 20.94 1.07 31.17
N ARG A 178 21.67 0.96 30.06
CA ARG A 178 21.44 -0.03 29.01
C ARG A 178 22.23 -1.30 29.20
N VAL A 179 21.72 -2.41 28.70
CA VAL A 179 22.44 -3.70 28.70
C VAL A 179 23.50 -3.69 27.60
N ASP A 180 24.74 -4.05 27.99
CA ASP A 180 25.86 -4.22 27.05
C ASP A 180 25.75 -5.57 26.33
N LEU A 181 25.54 -5.55 25.02
CA LEU A 181 25.43 -6.72 24.14
C LEU A 181 26.64 -6.85 23.20
N THR A 182 27.68 -6.02 23.35
CA THR A 182 28.82 -5.97 22.40
C THR A 182 29.60 -7.27 22.31
N ASN A 183 29.51 -8.15 23.33
CA ASN A 183 30.14 -9.46 23.37
C ASN A 183 29.24 -10.61 22.88
N ARG A 184 27.97 -10.32 22.54
CA ARG A 184 27.03 -11.31 21.98
C ARG A 184 27.26 -11.42 20.48
N ILE A 185 27.18 -12.62 19.93
CA ILE A 185 27.18 -12.82 18.48
C ILE A 185 25.82 -12.36 17.97
N ILE A 186 25.77 -11.20 17.29
CA ILE A 186 24.57 -10.59 16.73
C ILE A 186 24.86 -10.33 15.28
N CYS A 187 23.96 -10.73 14.39
CA CYS A 187 24.07 -10.47 12.95
C CYS A 187 22.78 -9.87 12.39
N THR A 188 22.90 -9.16 11.29
CA THR A 188 21.78 -8.72 10.46
C THR A 188 21.75 -9.56 9.18
N ILE A 189 20.53 -9.82 8.64
CA ILE A 189 20.34 -10.57 7.39
C ILE A 189 19.34 -9.80 6.55
N ASP A 190 19.82 -9.17 5.46
CA ASP A 190 19.06 -8.24 4.65
C ASP A 190 19.35 -8.44 3.16
N GLY A 191 18.66 -7.68 2.31
CA GLY A 191 19.03 -7.52 0.91
C GLY A 191 20.41 -6.86 0.75
N ALA A 192 21.12 -7.17 -0.32
CA ALA A 192 22.50 -6.65 -0.55
C ALA A 192 22.54 -5.11 -0.55
N ASP A 193 21.51 -4.45 -1.09
CA ASP A 193 21.43 -3.00 -1.26
C ASP A 193 20.76 -2.27 -0.11
N THR A 194 20.25 -2.99 0.92
CA THR A 194 19.60 -2.41 2.11
C THR A 194 20.57 -1.53 2.88
N LYS A 195 20.17 -0.31 3.22
CA LYS A 195 20.97 0.66 3.98
C LYS A 195 20.36 1.02 5.34
N ASP A 196 19.08 0.87 5.48
CA ASP A 196 18.25 1.18 6.65
C ASP A 196 17.92 -0.10 7.42
N ILE A 197 18.95 -0.65 8.08
CA ILE A 197 18.88 -1.93 8.79
C ILE A 197 18.18 -1.72 10.13
N ASP A 198 16.94 -2.19 10.24
CA ASP A 198 16.09 -2.07 11.42
C ASP A 198 16.37 -3.13 12.48
N ASP A 199 16.69 -4.38 12.09
CA ASP A 199 16.71 -5.54 12.96
C ASP A 199 18.01 -6.34 12.89
N ALA A 200 18.35 -6.92 14.04
CA ALA A 200 19.47 -7.82 14.20
C ALA A 200 19.09 -8.97 15.14
N ILE A 201 19.71 -10.11 14.96
CA ILE A 201 19.34 -11.36 15.61
C ILE A 201 20.53 -11.98 16.34
N SER A 202 20.28 -12.53 17.53
CA SER A 202 21.16 -13.46 18.23
C SER A 202 20.40 -14.71 18.60
N ILE A 203 21.08 -15.86 18.58
CA ILE A 203 20.49 -17.13 18.97
C ILE A 203 21.49 -17.96 19.79
N ALA A 204 20.97 -18.66 20.77
CA ALA A 204 21.73 -19.61 21.58
C ALA A 204 20.84 -20.76 22.04
N ARG A 205 21.43 -21.91 22.37
CA ARG A 205 20.72 -23.02 23.01
C ARG A 205 20.98 -22.98 24.51
N LEU A 206 19.91 -23.04 25.30
CA LEU A 206 19.94 -23.07 26.74
C LEU A 206 20.23 -24.49 27.27
N GLU A 207 20.66 -24.63 28.54
CA GLU A 207 20.94 -25.91 29.17
C GLU A 207 19.73 -26.85 29.24
N ASN A 208 18.52 -26.30 29.30
CA ASN A 208 17.27 -27.07 29.25
C ASN A 208 16.87 -27.51 27.85
N GLY A 209 17.66 -27.19 26.82
CA GLY A 209 17.41 -27.51 25.41
C GLY A 209 16.56 -26.50 24.66
N ASN A 210 15.96 -25.51 25.33
CA ASN A 210 15.23 -24.43 24.69
C ASN A 210 16.14 -23.49 23.88
N PHE A 211 15.57 -22.72 22.99
CA PHE A 211 16.30 -21.66 22.30
C PHE A 211 16.16 -20.34 23.05
N LEU A 212 17.21 -19.56 23.09
CA LEU A 212 17.19 -18.16 23.46
C LEU A 212 17.32 -17.33 22.16
N LEU A 213 16.23 -16.81 21.67
CA LEU A 213 16.18 -15.93 20.50
C LEU A 213 16.18 -14.48 20.99
N GLY A 214 17.20 -13.70 20.60
CA GLY A 214 17.24 -12.26 20.80
C GLY A 214 16.93 -11.52 19.51
N VAL A 215 15.90 -10.69 19.53
CA VAL A 215 15.54 -9.74 18.46
C VAL A 215 15.90 -8.35 18.94
N HIS A 216 16.82 -7.68 18.23
CA HIS A 216 17.39 -6.39 18.60
C HIS A 216 17.04 -5.38 17.53
N ILE A 217 16.19 -4.40 17.87
CA ILE A 217 15.66 -3.42 16.94
C ILE A 217 16.31 -2.07 17.19
N ALA A 218 16.65 -1.36 16.13
CA ALA A 218 17.20 0.00 16.18
C ALA A 218 16.38 0.92 17.11
N ASP A 219 17.01 1.53 18.12
CA ASP A 219 16.33 2.44 19.04
C ASP A 219 16.19 3.84 18.44
N VAL A 220 15.39 3.95 17.37
CA VAL A 220 15.08 5.20 16.68
C VAL A 220 14.45 6.22 17.63
N GLY A 221 13.62 5.75 18.59
CA GLY A 221 12.96 6.59 19.58
C GLY A 221 13.91 7.31 20.55
N HIS A 222 15.19 6.92 20.59
CA HIS A 222 16.22 7.66 21.30
C HIS A 222 16.58 8.97 20.60
N TYR A 223 16.71 8.96 19.30
CA TYR A 223 17.14 10.11 18.48
C TYR A 223 15.95 10.94 17.99
N VAL A 224 14.83 10.32 17.68
CA VAL A 224 13.61 11.00 17.20
C VAL A 224 12.65 11.19 18.37
N LYS A 225 12.74 12.35 19.02
CA LYS A 225 11.91 12.65 20.20
C LYS A 225 10.48 13.02 19.83
N ARG A 226 9.52 12.52 20.62
CA ARG A 226 8.07 12.79 20.42
C ARG A 226 7.80 14.30 20.36
N GLY A 227 7.08 14.76 19.36
CA GLY A 227 6.71 16.16 19.15
C GLY A 227 7.82 17.05 18.57
N GLY A 228 9.05 16.53 18.38
CA GLY A 228 10.12 17.25 17.68
C GLY A 228 9.86 17.40 16.18
N VAL A 229 10.61 18.26 15.48
CA VAL A 229 10.40 18.54 14.05
C VAL A 229 10.56 17.29 13.17
N ILE A 230 11.51 16.40 13.51
CA ILE A 230 11.71 15.12 12.80
C ILE A 230 10.52 14.20 13.04
N ASP A 231 10.00 14.14 14.27
CA ASP A 231 8.84 13.32 14.61
C ASP A 231 7.56 13.76 13.90
N GLN A 232 7.34 15.09 13.82
CA GLN A 232 6.18 15.65 13.11
C GLN A 232 6.21 15.29 11.61
N GLU A 233 7.39 15.33 11.00
CA GLU A 233 7.55 14.92 9.60
C GLU A 233 7.40 13.40 9.44
N ALA A 234 7.98 12.60 10.35
CA ALA A 234 7.82 11.14 10.36
C ALA A 234 6.34 10.72 10.52
N PHE A 235 5.59 11.40 11.40
CA PHE A 235 4.14 11.21 11.56
C PHE A 235 3.38 11.54 10.26
N ALA A 236 3.73 12.66 9.62
CA ALA A 236 3.08 13.08 8.38
C ALA A 236 3.37 12.11 7.22
N ARG A 237 4.55 11.49 7.17
CA ARG A 237 4.92 10.45 6.20
C ARG A 237 4.32 9.09 6.55
N GLY A 238 4.29 8.74 7.84
CA GLY A 238 3.75 7.50 8.41
C GLY A 238 4.53 6.23 8.05
N THR A 239 5.11 6.18 6.87
CA THR A 239 5.93 5.05 6.39
C THR A 239 6.94 5.49 5.33
N SER A 240 8.02 4.71 5.14
CA SER A 240 8.84 4.79 3.93
C SER A 240 8.07 4.21 2.75
N THR A 241 8.29 4.76 1.55
CA THR A 241 7.69 4.27 0.31
C THR A 241 8.79 3.70 -0.58
N TYR A 242 8.68 2.41 -0.89
CA TYR A 242 9.64 1.69 -1.72
C TYR A 242 9.15 1.72 -3.16
N LEU A 243 9.99 2.27 -4.05
CA LEU A 243 9.72 2.40 -5.47
C LEU A 243 10.78 1.65 -6.27
N PRO A 244 10.50 1.18 -7.49
CA PRO A 244 11.51 0.57 -8.32
C PRO A 244 12.75 1.46 -8.48
N GLY A 245 13.88 1.05 -7.88
CA GLY A 245 15.17 1.72 -7.96
C GLY A 245 15.50 2.74 -6.87
N TYR A 246 14.56 3.15 -6.03
CA TYR A 246 14.85 4.04 -4.91
C TYR A 246 13.77 4.02 -3.82
N VAL A 247 14.11 4.59 -2.67
CA VAL A 247 13.21 4.68 -1.51
C VAL A 247 12.95 6.15 -1.19
N ILE A 248 11.69 6.49 -0.93
CA ILE A 248 11.31 7.74 -0.27
C ILE A 248 11.23 7.44 1.22
N PRO A 249 12.24 7.81 2.02
CA PRO A 249 12.33 7.35 3.40
C PRO A 249 11.42 8.15 4.34
N MET A 250 10.97 7.48 5.42
CA MET A 250 10.22 8.13 6.51
C MET A 250 11.10 9.12 7.30
N LEU A 251 12.37 8.79 7.48
CA LEU A 251 13.35 9.60 8.22
C LEU A 251 14.47 10.08 7.30
N PRO A 252 15.10 11.24 7.58
CA PRO A 252 16.30 11.67 6.86
C PRO A 252 17.40 10.61 6.86
N THR A 253 18.17 10.52 5.76
CA THR A 253 19.20 9.49 5.56
C THR A 253 20.31 9.52 6.61
N ALA A 254 20.58 10.66 7.22
CA ALA A 254 21.51 10.76 8.38
C ALA A 254 21.05 9.89 9.56
N LEU A 255 19.76 9.68 9.71
CA LEU A 255 19.17 8.78 10.69
C LEU A 255 18.97 7.37 10.12
N SER A 256 18.20 7.24 9.03
CA SER A 256 17.79 5.94 8.51
C SER A 256 18.96 5.06 8.08
N ASN A 257 19.98 5.62 7.45
CA ASN A 257 21.16 4.90 6.96
C ASN A 257 22.38 5.09 7.87
N GLY A 258 22.32 6.10 8.76
CA GLY A 258 23.38 6.52 9.68
C GLY A 258 23.26 5.90 11.07
N ILE A 259 23.03 6.77 12.08
CA ILE A 259 23.07 6.38 13.49
C ILE A 259 22.05 5.33 13.91
N CYS A 260 20.86 5.30 13.26
CA CYS A 260 19.83 4.31 13.57
C CYS A 260 20.11 2.96 12.91
N SER A 261 20.71 2.91 11.71
CA SER A 261 20.96 1.65 11.01
C SER A 261 21.94 0.77 11.75
N LEU A 262 21.61 -0.52 11.96
CA LEU A 262 22.41 -1.50 12.69
C LEU A 262 23.60 -1.99 11.88
N ASN A 263 24.41 -1.06 11.38
CA ASN A 263 25.58 -1.30 10.55
C ASN A 263 26.62 -2.18 11.22
N GLU A 264 27.32 -3.02 10.45
CA GLU A 264 28.36 -3.94 10.92
C GLU A 264 29.52 -3.21 11.59
N GLY A 265 29.99 -3.74 12.70
CA GLY A 265 31.22 -3.32 13.34
C GLY A 265 31.16 -2.00 14.11
N VAL A 266 30.01 -1.33 14.17
CA VAL A 266 29.81 -0.09 14.93
C VAL A 266 28.82 -0.28 16.07
N GLU A 267 28.97 0.52 17.14
CA GLU A 267 28.02 0.47 18.25
C GLU A 267 26.71 1.15 17.86
N ARG A 268 25.59 0.55 18.24
CA ARG A 268 24.24 1.06 18.02
C ARG A 268 23.36 0.83 19.23
N LEU A 269 22.46 1.77 19.51
CA LEU A 269 21.42 1.61 20.51
C LEU A 269 20.30 0.73 19.96
N CYS A 270 19.78 -0.15 20.80
CA CYS A 270 18.71 -1.05 20.42
C CYS A 270 17.67 -1.22 21.53
N LEU A 271 16.46 -1.52 21.13
CA LEU A 271 15.38 -2.04 21.97
C LEU A 271 15.24 -3.53 21.68
N CYS A 272 15.36 -4.34 22.73
CA CYS A 272 15.54 -5.77 22.60
C CYS A 272 14.33 -6.54 23.11
N CYS A 273 14.01 -7.66 22.47
CA CYS A 273 13.13 -8.70 22.95
C CYS A 273 13.87 -10.03 22.91
N ASP A 274 14.33 -10.48 24.08
CA ASP A 274 14.89 -11.83 24.27
C ASP A 274 13.73 -12.77 24.59
N MET A 275 13.63 -13.91 23.90
CA MET A 275 12.57 -14.90 24.04
C MET A 275 13.16 -16.28 24.28
N GLU A 276 12.75 -16.95 25.36
CA GLU A 276 12.99 -18.38 25.53
C GLU A 276 11.88 -19.15 24.82
N ILE A 277 12.27 -19.96 23.83
CA ILE A 277 11.34 -20.73 22.98
C ILE A 277 11.63 -22.22 23.15
N ASP A 278 10.58 -22.99 23.47
CA ASP A 278 10.69 -24.43 23.66
C ASP A 278 10.64 -25.20 22.32
N GLN A 279 10.75 -26.52 22.40
CA GLN A 279 10.77 -27.41 21.24
C GLN A 279 9.41 -27.48 20.49
N THR A 280 8.35 -26.90 21.03
CA THR A 280 7.05 -26.78 20.37
C THR A 280 6.87 -25.42 19.67
N GLY A 281 7.87 -24.53 19.78
CA GLY A 281 7.77 -23.17 19.27
C GLY A 281 7.00 -22.22 20.18
N ALA A 282 6.69 -22.62 21.44
CA ALA A 282 6.04 -21.72 22.39
C ALA A 282 7.05 -20.82 23.08
N VAL A 283 6.77 -19.52 23.17
CA VAL A 283 7.54 -18.57 23.99
C VAL A 283 7.17 -18.80 25.44
N VAL A 284 8.09 -19.38 26.23
CA VAL A 284 7.85 -19.73 27.63
C VAL A 284 8.29 -18.64 28.61
N ASP A 285 9.23 -17.80 28.21
CA ASP A 285 9.66 -16.60 28.95
C ASP A 285 10.18 -15.53 27.97
N HIS A 286 10.14 -14.28 28.38
CA HIS A 286 10.69 -13.19 27.57
C HIS A 286 11.11 -12.00 28.40
N LYS A 287 12.01 -11.20 27.84
CA LYS A 287 12.47 -9.95 28.45
C LYS A 287 12.59 -8.85 27.40
N ILE A 288 11.93 -7.73 27.67
CA ILE A 288 12.02 -6.52 26.85
C ILE A 288 12.89 -5.50 27.60
N TYR A 289 13.89 -4.93 26.92
CA TYR A 289 14.86 -4.04 27.57
C TYR A 289 15.61 -3.16 26.57
N GLU A 290 16.15 -2.04 27.04
CA GLU A 290 17.05 -1.19 26.28
C GLU A 290 18.48 -1.72 26.33
N GLY A 291 19.14 -1.81 25.18
CA GLY A 291 20.51 -2.28 25.04
C GLY A 291 21.35 -1.38 24.13
N PHE A 292 22.62 -1.70 24.05
CA PHE A 292 23.49 -1.28 22.98
C PHE A 292 24.31 -2.48 22.49
N MET A 293 24.51 -2.54 21.19
CA MET A 293 25.11 -3.68 20.52
C MET A 293 26.17 -3.25 19.52
N LYS A 294 26.95 -4.22 19.07
CA LYS A 294 27.82 -4.10 17.91
C LYS A 294 27.55 -5.29 17.00
N SER A 295 27.03 -5.06 15.79
CA SER A 295 26.78 -6.13 14.84
C SER A 295 28.08 -6.85 14.49
N THR A 296 28.12 -8.17 14.69
CA THR A 296 29.27 -9.02 14.36
C THR A 296 29.43 -9.19 12.86
N ALA A 297 28.31 -9.26 12.15
CA ALA A 297 28.30 -9.44 10.70
C ALA A 297 27.01 -8.91 10.09
N ARG A 298 27.12 -8.22 8.95
CA ARG A 298 26.05 -7.98 8.00
C ARG A 298 26.07 -9.11 6.99
N LEU A 299 24.98 -9.86 6.92
CA LEU A 299 24.77 -10.99 6.02
C LEU A 299 23.73 -10.65 4.98
N THR A 300 23.73 -11.37 3.85
CA THR A 300 22.68 -11.24 2.82
C THR A 300 21.88 -12.53 2.72
N TYR A 301 20.61 -12.42 2.32
CA TYR A 301 19.74 -13.59 2.14
C TYR A 301 20.39 -14.66 1.24
N ASP A 302 20.92 -14.25 0.08
CA ASP A 302 21.54 -15.16 -0.89
C ASP A 302 22.78 -15.86 -0.33
N SER A 303 23.64 -15.11 0.36
CA SER A 303 24.87 -15.68 0.93
C SER A 303 24.58 -16.64 2.10
N VAL A 304 23.56 -16.34 2.91
CA VAL A 304 23.12 -17.27 3.98
C VAL A 304 22.52 -18.54 3.36
N LYS A 305 21.72 -18.41 2.30
CA LYS A 305 21.19 -19.56 1.55
C LYS A 305 22.31 -20.44 1.04
N ALA A 306 23.29 -19.86 0.33
CA ALA A 306 24.43 -20.60 -0.24
C ALA A 306 25.20 -21.37 0.84
N VAL A 307 25.48 -20.75 1.98
CA VAL A 307 26.21 -21.38 3.10
C VAL A 307 25.40 -22.52 3.71
N LEU A 308 24.11 -22.34 3.96
CA LEU A 308 23.24 -23.38 4.50
C LEU A 308 22.99 -24.54 3.50
N GLU A 309 23.20 -24.30 2.21
CA GLU A 309 23.19 -25.32 1.15
C GLU A 309 24.57 -25.96 0.90
N GLY A 310 25.62 -25.54 1.63
CA GLY A 310 26.92 -26.19 1.64
C GLY A 310 28.05 -25.45 0.92
N ASP A 311 27.86 -24.21 0.50
CA ASP A 311 28.94 -23.35 0.00
C ASP A 311 29.73 -22.76 1.18
N LEU A 312 30.90 -23.35 1.46
CA LEU A 312 31.77 -22.94 2.55
C LEU A 312 32.96 -22.09 2.06
N SER A 313 32.82 -21.40 0.96
CA SER A 313 33.90 -20.59 0.35
C SER A 313 34.20 -19.29 1.09
N ASP A 314 33.22 -18.72 1.82
CA ASP A 314 33.38 -17.47 2.58
C ASP A 314 33.60 -17.77 4.09
N GLU A 315 34.81 -17.52 4.61
CA GLU A 315 35.16 -17.73 6.02
C GLU A 315 34.27 -16.93 6.99
N LYS A 316 33.75 -15.76 6.61
CA LYS A 316 32.88 -14.95 7.45
C LYS A 316 31.60 -15.71 7.79
N TYR A 317 30.98 -16.31 6.79
CA TYR A 317 29.74 -17.07 6.95
C TYR A 317 30.00 -18.43 7.62
N VAL A 318 31.11 -19.09 7.30
CA VAL A 318 31.49 -20.37 7.90
C VAL A 318 31.65 -20.27 9.43
N LYS A 319 32.20 -19.15 9.93
CA LYS A 319 32.31 -18.90 11.38
C LYS A 319 30.96 -18.76 12.06
N LEU A 320 29.92 -18.37 11.36
CA LEU A 320 28.54 -18.20 11.87
C LEU A 320 27.67 -19.41 11.58
N LEU A 321 28.16 -20.43 10.88
CA LEU A 321 27.37 -21.59 10.49
C LEU A 321 26.62 -22.24 11.65
N PRO A 322 27.17 -22.43 12.85
CA PRO A 322 26.40 -22.99 13.96
C PRO A 322 25.19 -22.15 14.38
N GLN A 323 25.29 -20.82 14.29
CA GLN A 323 24.17 -19.90 14.55
C GLN A 323 23.13 -19.96 13.44
N LEU A 324 23.59 -20.01 12.19
CA LEU A 324 22.69 -20.07 11.02
C LEU A 324 21.91 -21.39 10.99
N GLU A 325 22.55 -22.52 11.35
CA GLU A 325 21.87 -23.82 11.48
C GLU A 325 20.82 -23.81 12.61
N MET A 326 21.15 -23.22 13.77
CA MET A 326 20.18 -23.04 14.85
C MET A 326 19.02 -22.12 14.45
N MET A 327 19.27 -21.06 13.69
CA MET A 327 18.23 -20.18 13.16
C MET A 327 17.28 -20.94 12.24
N ARG A 328 17.82 -21.78 11.34
CA ARG A 328 17.01 -22.64 10.48
C ARG A 328 16.17 -23.63 11.29
N GLU A 329 16.78 -24.34 12.25
CA GLU A 329 16.07 -25.29 13.11
C GLU A 329 14.92 -24.62 13.87
N LEU A 330 15.16 -23.45 14.48
CA LEU A 330 14.12 -22.73 15.21
C LEU A 330 13.03 -22.21 14.26
N SER A 331 13.40 -21.72 13.09
CA SER A 331 12.44 -21.25 12.10
C SER A 331 11.51 -22.39 11.63
N ASP A 332 12.06 -23.59 11.39
CA ASP A 332 11.26 -24.76 11.01
C ASP A 332 10.24 -25.14 12.11
N ILE A 333 10.63 -25.04 13.38
CA ILE A 333 9.75 -25.27 14.54
C ILE A 333 8.63 -24.20 14.59
N LEU A 334 8.99 -22.93 14.44
CA LEU A 334 8.01 -21.83 14.44
C LEU A 334 7.04 -21.93 13.27
N GLN A 335 7.54 -22.31 12.10
CA GLN A 335 6.70 -22.49 10.91
C GLN A 335 5.72 -23.66 11.09
N ALA A 336 6.18 -24.77 11.66
CA ALA A 336 5.30 -25.91 11.96
C ALA A 336 4.18 -25.50 12.94
N LYS A 337 4.50 -24.75 13.99
CA LYS A 337 3.49 -24.20 14.92
C LYS A 337 2.51 -23.27 14.22
N LYS A 338 3.00 -22.30 13.43
CA LYS A 338 2.13 -21.38 12.65
C LYS A 338 1.17 -22.16 11.74
N ASN A 339 1.66 -23.22 11.09
CA ASN A 339 0.83 -24.08 10.23
C ASN A 339 -0.23 -24.85 11.02
N GLU A 340 0.08 -25.31 12.24
CA GLU A 340 -0.89 -25.93 13.12
C GLU A 340 -1.97 -24.95 13.60
N GLU A 341 -1.64 -23.69 13.78
CA GLU A 341 -2.54 -22.62 14.22
C GLU A 341 -3.45 -22.09 13.10
N GLY A 342 -3.10 -22.35 11.83
CA GLY A 342 -3.90 -21.96 10.66
C GLY A 342 -3.36 -20.77 9.90
N TYR A 343 -2.05 -20.51 9.95
CA TYR A 343 -1.39 -19.50 9.14
C TYR A 343 -1.75 -19.61 7.66
N LEU A 344 -2.07 -18.48 7.03
CA LEU A 344 -2.43 -18.43 5.61
C LEU A 344 -1.21 -17.99 4.79
N GLU A 345 -0.60 -18.97 4.13
CA GLU A 345 0.51 -18.73 3.21
C GLU A 345 -0.02 -18.60 1.79
N PHE A 346 0.28 -17.48 1.13
CA PHE A 346 -0.12 -17.21 -0.25
C PHE A 346 1.12 -17.20 -1.14
N ASP A 347 1.17 -18.07 -2.15
CA ASP A 347 2.18 -17.96 -3.22
C ASP A 347 1.68 -16.98 -4.29
N LEU A 348 2.03 -15.72 -4.13
CA LEU A 348 1.74 -14.68 -5.11
C LEU A 348 3.05 -14.21 -5.74
N PRO A 349 3.12 -14.13 -7.08
CA PRO A 349 4.33 -13.66 -7.75
C PRO A 349 4.54 -12.17 -7.46
N GLU A 350 5.73 -11.83 -7.00
CA GLU A 350 6.23 -10.46 -6.89
C GLU A 350 7.21 -10.17 -8.03
N SER A 351 7.39 -8.90 -8.36
CA SER A 351 8.26 -8.46 -9.45
C SER A 351 9.55 -7.86 -8.94
N ASP A 352 10.69 -8.34 -9.43
CA ASP A 352 11.98 -7.69 -9.27
C ASP A 352 12.29 -6.82 -10.48
N PHE A 353 12.49 -5.54 -10.26
CA PHE A 353 12.84 -4.55 -11.28
C PHE A 353 14.35 -4.40 -11.35
N ILE A 354 14.97 -4.91 -12.41
CA ILE A 354 16.42 -4.84 -12.61
C ILE A 354 16.77 -3.48 -13.23
N ILE A 355 17.36 -2.62 -12.43
CA ILE A 355 17.71 -1.24 -12.82
C ILE A 355 19.22 -1.11 -12.92
N ASN A 356 19.73 -0.53 -14.01
CA ASN A 356 21.15 -0.32 -14.22
C ASN A 356 21.67 0.92 -13.46
N GLU A 357 23.00 1.12 -13.47
CA GLU A 357 23.67 2.26 -12.82
C GLU A 357 23.18 3.64 -13.31
N ARG A 358 22.51 3.70 -14.47
CA ARG A 358 21.94 4.94 -15.05
C ARG A 358 20.49 5.18 -14.60
N GLY A 359 19.95 4.30 -13.74
CA GLY A 359 18.55 4.36 -13.32
C GLY A 359 17.54 3.90 -14.38
N GLU A 360 18.00 3.18 -15.42
CA GLU A 360 17.12 2.66 -16.48
C GLU A 360 16.70 1.23 -16.17
N LEU A 361 15.42 0.94 -16.35
CA LEU A 361 14.88 -0.41 -16.25
C LEU A 361 15.39 -1.26 -17.42
N VAL A 362 16.11 -2.34 -17.08
CA VAL A 362 16.72 -3.26 -18.03
C VAL A 362 15.90 -4.53 -18.19
N ASP A 363 15.35 -5.06 -17.07
CA ASP A 363 14.60 -6.31 -17.07
C ASP A 363 13.59 -6.32 -15.91
N ILE A 364 12.59 -7.20 -16.01
CA ILE A 364 11.62 -7.51 -14.96
C ILE A 364 11.63 -9.03 -14.80
N GLN A 365 11.83 -9.49 -13.56
CA GLN A 365 11.90 -10.90 -13.23
C GLN A 365 10.93 -11.22 -12.10
N ARG A 366 10.50 -12.47 -12.00
CA ARG A 366 9.76 -12.95 -10.83
C ARG A 366 10.70 -13.00 -9.64
N HIS A 367 10.28 -12.42 -8.51
CA HIS A 367 11.02 -12.48 -7.25
C HIS A 367 11.11 -13.92 -6.74
N ASP A 368 12.30 -14.34 -6.33
CA ASP A 368 12.55 -15.69 -5.79
C ASP A 368 12.59 -15.63 -4.26
N ASN A 369 11.46 -15.92 -3.63
CA ASN A 369 11.38 -16.07 -2.19
C ASN A 369 11.97 -17.44 -1.79
N HIS A 370 12.96 -17.42 -0.89
CA HIS A 370 13.56 -18.64 -0.39
C HIS A 370 13.52 -18.72 1.15
N PHE A 371 13.79 -19.91 1.70
CA PHE A 371 13.61 -20.23 3.12
C PHE A 371 14.34 -19.27 4.09
N VAL A 372 15.39 -18.56 3.67
CA VAL A 372 16.09 -17.59 4.55
C VAL A 372 15.21 -16.36 4.84
N HIS A 373 14.39 -15.91 3.87
CA HIS A 373 13.41 -14.84 4.12
C HIS A 373 12.40 -15.29 5.20
N GLN A 374 11.98 -16.56 5.14
CA GLN A 374 11.06 -17.13 6.12
C GLN A 374 11.70 -17.23 7.53
N ILE A 375 13.05 -17.46 7.65
CA ILE A 375 13.73 -17.43 8.94
C ILE A 375 13.54 -16.07 9.62
N ILE A 376 13.83 -14.99 8.91
CA ILE A 376 13.72 -13.64 9.44
C ILE A 376 12.25 -13.29 9.74
N GLU A 377 11.37 -13.60 8.82
CA GLU A 377 9.93 -13.37 9.03
C GLU A 377 9.42 -14.05 10.30
N ASN A 378 9.73 -15.34 10.50
CA ASN A 378 9.30 -16.10 11.67
C ASN A 378 9.79 -15.46 12.97
N PHE A 379 11.04 -14.98 12.99
CA PHE A 379 11.61 -14.33 14.19
C PHE A 379 10.98 -12.96 14.45
N MET A 380 10.73 -12.18 13.41
CA MET A 380 10.05 -10.90 13.52
C MET A 380 8.58 -11.06 13.96
N VAL A 381 7.88 -12.06 13.42
CA VAL A 381 6.51 -12.39 13.85
C VAL A 381 6.50 -12.80 15.33
N ALA A 382 7.40 -13.69 15.78
CA ALA A 382 7.49 -14.10 17.17
C ALA A 382 7.74 -12.91 18.12
N ALA A 383 8.62 -11.98 17.75
CA ALA A 383 8.87 -10.76 18.53
C ALA A 383 7.64 -9.83 18.55
N ASN A 384 7.00 -9.62 17.40
CA ASN A 384 5.80 -8.79 17.29
C ASN A 384 4.65 -9.35 18.16
N GLU A 385 4.43 -10.66 18.15
CA GLU A 385 3.42 -11.33 18.97
C GLU A 385 3.73 -11.22 20.46
N THR A 386 4.99 -11.49 20.85
CA THR A 386 5.44 -11.43 22.25
C THR A 386 5.27 -10.03 22.81
N VAL A 387 5.68 -9.01 22.08
CA VAL A 387 5.51 -7.60 22.49
C VAL A 387 4.03 -7.22 22.58
N ALA A 388 3.22 -7.60 21.57
CA ALA A 388 1.79 -7.32 21.59
C ALA A 388 1.07 -7.95 22.77
N GLU A 389 1.35 -9.23 23.07
CA GLU A 389 0.76 -9.94 24.20
C GLU A 389 1.18 -9.33 25.54
N HIS A 390 2.47 -8.97 25.69
CA HIS A 390 2.98 -8.34 26.91
C HIS A 390 2.22 -7.04 27.23
N PHE A 391 2.11 -6.13 26.27
CA PHE A 391 1.46 -4.83 26.48
C PHE A 391 -0.05 -4.92 26.56
N PHE A 392 -0.68 -5.89 25.91
CA PHE A 392 -2.09 -6.21 26.09
C PHE A 392 -2.38 -6.66 27.52
N LYS A 393 -1.61 -7.62 28.05
CA LYS A 393 -1.72 -8.10 29.46
C LYS A 393 -1.42 -6.99 30.47
N ALA A 394 -0.45 -6.12 30.16
CA ALA A 394 -0.12 -4.95 30.96
C ALA A 394 -1.20 -3.86 30.92
N LYS A 395 -2.17 -3.94 30.01
CA LYS A 395 -3.27 -2.95 29.80
C LYS A 395 -2.75 -1.53 29.53
N VAL A 396 -1.68 -1.41 28.78
CA VAL A 396 -1.12 -0.14 28.31
C VAL A 396 -1.79 0.23 26.99
N PRO A 397 -2.20 1.50 26.76
CA PRO A 397 -2.62 1.94 25.44
C PRO A 397 -1.54 1.67 24.40
N PHE A 398 -1.87 0.98 23.33
CA PHE A 398 -0.89 0.46 22.38
C PHE A 398 -1.45 0.45 20.95
N ILE A 399 -0.59 0.45 19.94
CA ILE A 399 -0.97 0.33 18.54
C ILE A 399 -0.84 -1.14 18.12
N TYR A 400 -1.94 -1.72 17.68
CA TYR A 400 -1.97 -3.10 17.18
C TYR A 400 -2.05 -3.12 15.67
N ARG A 401 -1.54 -4.18 15.05
CA ARG A 401 -1.76 -4.52 13.65
C ARG A 401 -2.89 -5.55 13.59
N VAL A 402 -4.05 -5.13 13.13
CA VAL A 402 -5.24 -5.98 13.13
C VAL A 402 -5.61 -6.41 11.71
N HIS A 403 -6.05 -7.66 11.59
CA HIS A 403 -6.59 -8.21 10.37
C HIS A 403 -7.88 -8.95 10.75
N GLU A 404 -9.01 -8.30 10.49
CA GLU A 404 -10.31 -8.78 10.94
C GLU A 404 -10.76 -10.01 10.14
N VAL A 405 -11.69 -10.75 10.73
CA VAL A 405 -12.33 -11.92 10.10
C VAL A 405 -13.03 -11.48 8.80
N PRO A 406 -12.98 -12.28 7.72
CA PRO A 406 -13.73 -12.01 6.51
C PRO A 406 -15.23 -11.83 6.76
N THR A 407 -15.87 -10.91 6.03
CA THR A 407 -17.32 -10.73 6.16
C THR A 407 -18.07 -11.97 5.61
N PRO A 408 -19.27 -12.26 6.14
CA PRO A 408 -20.09 -13.37 5.64
C PRO A 408 -20.35 -13.29 4.13
N GLU A 409 -20.50 -12.09 3.58
CA GLU A 409 -20.69 -11.86 2.14
C GLU A 409 -19.45 -12.28 1.33
N LYS A 410 -18.26 -11.85 1.76
CA LYS A 410 -17.01 -12.23 1.10
C LYS A 410 -16.75 -13.73 1.16
N SER A 411 -17.04 -14.35 2.31
CA SER A 411 -16.95 -15.81 2.46
C SER A 411 -17.93 -16.54 1.53
N ALA A 412 -19.16 -16.06 1.41
CA ALA A 412 -20.16 -16.61 0.50
C ALA A 412 -19.76 -16.47 -0.98
N ASN A 413 -19.16 -15.32 -1.36
CA ASN A 413 -18.65 -15.11 -2.71
C ASN A 413 -17.52 -16.06 -3.06
N LEU A 414 -16.58 -16.31 -2.12
CA LEU A 414 -15.51 -17.30 -2.29
C LEU A 414 -16.09 -18.70 -2.54
N ILE A 415 -17.04 -19.15 -1.70
CA ILE A 415 -17.69 -20.47 -1.87
C ILE A 415 -18.42 -20.52 -3.20
N GLY A 416 -19.19 -19.50 -3.56
CA GLY A 416 -19.90 -19.46 -4.85
C GLY A 416 -18.96 -19.54 -6.06
N PHE A 417 -17.78 -18.96 -5.96
CA PHE A 417 -16.74 -19.07 -6.99
C PHE A 417 -16.18 -20.49 -7.08
N MET A 418 -15.86 -21.13 -5.94
CA MET A 418 -15.37 -22.51 -5.90
C MET A 418 -16.39 -23.50 -6.44
N GLU A 419 -17.67 -23.36 -6.05
CA GLU A 419 -18.77 -24.18 -6.59
C GLU A 419 -18.92 -24.00 -8.10
N GLY A 420 -18.72 -22.77 -8.61
CA GLY A 420 -18.71 -22.46 -10.05
C GLY A 420 -17.62 -23.20 -10.82
N LEU A 421 -16.50 -23.52 -10.18
CA LEU A 421 -15.41 -24.33 -10.72
C LEU A 421 -15.62 -25.84 -10.51
N GLY A 422 -16.73 -26.24 -9.88
CA GLY A 422 -17.02 -27.64 -9.56
C GLY A 422 -16.27 -28.18 -8.34
N LEU A 423 -15.73 -27.28 -7.50
CA LEU A 423 -15.04 -27.63 -6.26
C LEU A 423 -16.02 -27.58 -5.09
N GLU A 424 -16.01 -28.60 -4.24
CA GLU A 424 -16.80 -28.58 -3.01
C GLU A 424 -16.05 -27.83 -1.93
N ALA A 425 -16.63 -26.75 -1.43
CA ALA A 425 -16.12 -26.01 -0.29
C ALA A 425 -17.25 -25.62 0.66
N ARG A 426 -16.98 -25.65 1.95
CA ARG A 426 -17.92 -25.24 2.98
C ARG A 426 -17.19 -24.47 4.07
N LEU A 427 -17.73 -23.35 4.45
CA LEU A 427 -17.25 -22.57 5.58
C LEU A 427 -18.30 -22.56 6.70
N PRO A 428 -17.89 -22.67 7.97
CA PRO A 428 -18.80 -22.47 9.09
C PRO A 428 -19.28 -21.03 9.15
N LYS A 429 -20.32 -20.77 9.96
CA LYS A 429 -20.82 -19.40 10.17
C LYS A 429 -19.75 -18.50 10.81
N ASP A 430 -19.06 -19.03 11.80
CA ASP A 430 -17.97 -18.35 12.51
C ASP A 430 -16.67 -18.93 11.98
N VAL A 431 -16.14 -18.32 10.91
CA VAL A 431 -14.95 -18.77 10.20
C VAL A 431 -13.69 -18.52 11.02
N THR A 432 -12.76 -19.45 10.96
CA THR A 432 -11.44 -19.39 11.57
C THR A 432 -10.34 -19.35 10.49
N PRO A 433 -9.11 -18.91 10.82
CA PRO A 433 -7.99 -19.02 9.89
C PRO A 433 -7.78 -20.44 9.36
N LYS A 434 -7.98 -21.45 10.21
CA LYS A 434 -7.82 -22.87 9.85
C LYS A 434 -8.80 -23.32 8.78
N ASP A 435 -10.02 -22.79 8.77
CA ASP A 435 -11.00 -23.10 7.72
C ASP A 435 -10.53 -22.61 6.35
N TYR A 436 -9.94 -21.41 6.32
CA TYR A 436 -9.36 -20.83 5.10
C TYR A 436 -8.08 -21.55 4.68
N GLN A 437 -7.23 -21.93 5.63
CA GLN A 437 -6.05 -22.76 5.36
C GLN A 437 -6.40 -24.10 4.72
N GLN A 438 -7.46 -24.76 5.18
CA GLN A 438 -7.94 -26.00 4.58
C GLN A 438 -8.38 -25.82 3.12
N ILE A 439 -8.99 -24.67 2.80
CA ILE A 439 -9.29 -24.33 1.40
C ILE A 439 -7.98 -24.18 0.61
N LEU A 440 -7.00 -23.41 1.10
CA LEU A 440 -5.69 -23.25 0.45
C LEU A 440 -5.04 -24.62 0.18
N GLN A 441 -4.99 -25.48 1.17
CA GLN A 441 -4.44 -26.84 1.03
C GLN A 441 -5.21 -27.71 0.02
N SER A 442 -6.52 -27.52 -0.12
CA SER A 442 -7.33 -28.28 -1.04
C SER A 442 -7.12 -27.91 -2.51
N ILE A 443 -6.60 -26.72 -2.77
CA ILE A 443 -6.35 -26.22 -4.13
C ILE A 443 -4.90 -26.34 -4.57
N ASP A 444 -4.00 -26.67 -3.66
CA ASP A 444 -2.56 -26.87 -3.92
C ASP A 444 -2.34 -27.93 -5.00
N GLY A 445 -1.48 -27.62 -5.99
CA GLY A 445 -1.20 -28.46 -7.15
C GLY A 445 -2.36 -28.63 -8.15
N THR A 446 -3.49 -27.95 -7.96
CA THR A 446 -4.59 -27.95 -8.93
C THR A 446 -4.37 -26.91 -10.03
N PRO A 447 -4.98 -27.06 -11.24
CA PRO A 447 -4.94 -26.05 -12.28
C PRO A 447 -5.54 -24.69 -11.86
N TYR A 448 -6.29 -24.65 -10.76
CA TYR A 448 -6.98 -23.46 -10.25
C TYR A 448 -6.23 -22.76 -9.11
N GLU A 449 -5.11 -23.32 -8.65
CA GLU A 449 -4.35 -22.83 -7.49
C GLU A 449 -4.07 -21.34 -7.56
N HIS A 450 -3.41 -20.85 -8.62
CA HIS A 450 -3.06 -19.43 -8.78
C HIS A 450 -4.30 -18.52 -8.73
N SER A 451 -5.38 -18.93 -9.42
CA SER A 451 -6.62 -18.13 -9.48
C SER A 451 -7.34 -18.08 -8.15
N LEU A 452 -7.43 -19.24 -7.48
CA LEU A 452 -8.10 -19.35 -6.18
C LEU A 452 -7.32 -18.65 -5.08
N ASN A 453 -5.98 -18.68 -5.09
CA ASN A 453 -5.16 -17.89 -4.18
C ASN A 453 -5.49 -16.39 -4.28
N LYS A 454 -5.61 -15.87 -5.51
CA LYS A 454 -6.00 -14.46 -5.75
C LYS A 454 -7.42 -14.15 -5.24
N VAL A 455 -8.40 -15.00 -5.56
CA VAL A 455 -9.79 -14.83 -5.10
C VAL A 455 -9.90 -14.96 -3.58
N LEU A 456 -9.18 -15.92 -2.99
CA LEU A 456 -9.16 -16.13 -1.55
C LEU A 456 -8.55 -14.92 -0.85
N LEU A 457 -7.42 -14.37 -1.33
CA LEU A 457 -6.84 -13.14 -0.81
C LEU A 457 -7.83 -11.96 -0.91
N MET A 458 -8.55 -11.80 -2.03
CA MET A 458 -9.57 -10.75 -2.20
C MET A 458 -10.76 -10.92 -1.24
N SER A 459 -11.03 -12.15 -0.80
CA SER A 459 -12.09 -12.42 0.18
C SER A 459 -11.71 -11.98 1.60
N LEU A 460 -10.43 -11.81 1.90
CA LEU A 460 -9.96 -11.33 3.19
C LEU A 460 -10.24 -9.84 3.39
N GLN A 461 -10.20 -9.38 4.63
CA GLN A 461 -10.18 -7.96 4.96
C GLN A 461 -8.76 -7.40 4.72
N LYS A 462 -8.62 -6.07 4.67
CA LYS A 462 -7.30 -5.45 4.69
C LYS A 462 -6.82 -5.28 6.13
N ALA A 463 -5.55 -5.61 6.38
CA ALA A 463 -4.92 -5.32 7.66
C ALA A 463 -4.78 -3.80 7.84
N ARG A 464 -4.89 -3.32 9.11
CA ARG A 464 -4.77 -1.91 9.47
C ARG A 464 -4.18 -1.75 10.87
N TYR A 465 -3.76 -0.54 11.20
CA TYR A 465 -3.39 -0.21 12.58
C TYR A 465 -4.63 0.21 13.36
N PHE A 466 -4.69 -0.18 14.64
CA PHE A 466 -5.84 0.10 15.48
C PHE A 466 -5.46 0.13 16.96
N GLU A 467 -6.20 0.89 17.77
CA GLU A 467 -5.97 1.01 19.20
C GLU A 467 -6.48 -0.20 20.02
N LYS A 468 -7.28 -1.08 19.41
CA LYS A 468 -7.80 -2.30 20.04
C LYS A 468 -7.18 -3.53 19.42
N CYS A 469 -6.83 -4.50 20.25
CA CYS A 469 -6.35 -5.80 19.81
C CYS A 469 -7.53 -6.64 19.32
N LEU A 470 -7.64 -6.84 18.01
CA LEU A 470 -8.68 -7.66 17.37
C LEU A 470 -8.13 -8.96 16.77
N GLY A 471 -6.83 -9.22 16.98
CA GLY A 471 -6.12 -10.32 16.35
C GLY A 471 -5.74 -10.07 14.90
N HIS A 472 -5.04 -11.03 14.30
CA HIS A 472 -4.60 -10.98 12.92
C HIS A 472 -4.95 -12.27 12.18
N PHE A 473 -6.07 -12.25 11.44
CA PHE A 473 -6.64 -13.44 10.81
C PHE A 473 -5.64 -14.17 9.89
N GLY A 474 -4.95 -13.47 9.00
CA GLY A 474 -4.00 -14.08 8.07
C GLY A 474 -2.81 -14.78 8.75
N LEU A 475 -2.37 -14.26 9.92
CA LEU A 475 -1.29 -14.87 10.72
C LEU A 475 -1.81 -15.89 11.74
N ALA A 476 -3.12 -16.07 11.86
CA ALA A 476 -3.76 -16.85 12.92
C ALA A 476 -3.38 -16.38 14.35
N SER A 477 -2.97 -15.12 14.50
CA SER A 477 -2.43 -14.58 15.75
C SER A 477 -3.49 -13.85 16.57
N THR A 478 -3.53 -14.13 17.88
CA THR A 478 -4.44 -13.46 18.82
C THR A 478 -3.94 -12.05 19.18
N TYR A 479 -2.63 -11.86 19.29
CA TYR A 479 -2.00 -10.61 19.67
C TYR A 479 -0.96 -10.25 18.62
N TYR A 480 -1.13 -9.13 17.92
CA TYR A 480 -0.15 -8.73 16.92
C TYR A 480 0.05 -7.22 16.87
N THR A 481 1.29 -6.82 16.76
CA THR A 481 1.71 -5.45 16.53
C THR A 481 2.88 -5.43 15.55
N HIS A 482 3.26 -4.26 15.09
CA HIS A 482 4.52 -4.05 14.38
C HIS A 482 5.52 -3.37 15.32
N PHE A 483 6.57 -4.11 15.71
CA PHE A 483 7.63 -3.66 16.62
C PHE A 483 9.00 -3.55 15.92
N THR A 484 9.18 -4.27 14.84
CA THR A 484 10.50 -4.62 14.30
C THR A 484 11.07 -3.67 13.26
N SER A 485 10.36 -2.56 12.89
CA SER A 485 10.86 -1.67 11.83
C SER A 485 10.59 -0.17 12.08
N PRO A 486 11.16 0.43 13.15
CA PRO A 486 10.90 1.82 13.52
C PRO A 486 11.58 2.85 12.60
N ILE A 487 12.59 2.48 11.79
CA ILE A 487 13.20 3.38 10.80
C ILE A 487 12.20 3.69 9.68
N ARG A 488 11.38 2.72 9.30
CA ARG A 488 10.51 2.81 8.13
C ARG A 488 9.02 2.78 8.42
N ARG A 489 8.57 2.55 9.66
CA ARG A 489 7.16 2.55 10.05
C ARG A 489 6.94 3.37 11.33
N TYR A 490 6.04 4.35 11.24
CA TYR A 490 5.73 5.23 12.38
C TYR A 490 5.04 4.51 13.55
N PRO A 491 4.16 3.51 13.36
CA PRO A 491 3.59 2.74 14.48
C PRO A 491 4.68 2.07 15.34
N ASP A 492 5.68 1.46 14.71
CA ASP A 492 6.80 0.83 15.41
C ASP A 492 7.57 1.87 16.24
N LEU A 493 7.92 3.01 15.67
CA LEU A 493 8.55 4.11 16.39
C LEU A 493 7.68 4.61 17.56
N SER A 494 6.38 4.67 17.37
CA SER A 494 5.43 5.10 18.41
C SER A 494 5.38 4.12 19.58
N ILE A 495 5.27 2.81 19.31
CA ILE A 495 5.23 1.80 20.37
C ILE A 495 6.58 1.66 21.07
N HIS A 496 7.72 1.84 20.38
CA HIS A 496 9.04 1.86 21.00
C HIS A 496 9.12 2.91 22.12
N ARG A 497 8.59 4.09 21.90
CA ARG A 497 8.53 5.15 22.92
C ARG A 497 7.61 4.77 24.08
N ILE A 498 6.44 4.17 23.80
CA ILE A 498 5.52 3.68 24.84
C ILE A 498 6.18 2.56 25.67
N ILE A 499 6.92 1.65 25.01
CA ILE A 499 7.67 0.59 25.70
C ILE A 499 8.73 1.20 26.64
N LYS A 500 9.50 2.18 26.17
CA LYS A 500 10.54 2.84 26.96
C LYS A 500 9.96 3.59 28.15
N ASP A 501 8.89 4.38 27.93
CA ASP A 501 8.15 5.07 29.01
C ASP A 501 7.64 4.04 30.05
N PHE A 502 7.19 2.86 29.61
CA PHE A 502 6.75 1.78 30.52
C PHE A 502 7.93 1.17 31.29
N LEU A 503 9.07 0.90 30.67
CA LEU A 503 10.27 0.37 31.30
C LEU A 503 10.80 1.33 32.37
N HIS A 504 10.66 2.64 32.15
CA HIS A 504 11.06 3.67 33.11
C HIS A 504 10.01 3.97 34.19
N GLY A 505 8.82 3.33 34.10
CA GLY A 505 7.73 3.55 35.06
C GLY A 505 6.98 4.87 34.87
N GLU A 506 7.08 5.46 33.69
CA GLU A 506 6.51 6.77 33.34
C GLU A 506 5.12 6.68 32.69
N VAL A 507 4.63 5.46 32.36
CA VAL A 507 3.33 5.27 31.71
C VAL A 507 2.18 5.37 32.73
N ASP A 508 1.30 6.34 32.52
CA ASP A 508 -0.06 6.30 33.09
C ASP A 508 -1.02 5.60 32.10
N LYS A 509 -1.48 4.41 32.48
CA LYS A 509 -2.43 3.59 31.67
C LYS A 509 -3.79 4.28 31.45
N ASN A 510 -4.10 5.29 32.23
CA ASN A 510 -5.35 6.06 32.16
C ASN A 510 -5.17 7.41 31.46
N ASP A 511 -3.94 7.75 31.04
CA ASP A 511 -3.68 9.01 30.35
C ASP A 511 -4.54 9.11 29.07
N LYS A 512 -5.40 10.12 29.06
CA LYS A 512 -6.28 10.40 27.92
C LYS A 512 -5.51 10.87 26.69
N ASN A 513 -4.40 11.58 26.89
CA ASN A 513 -3.60 12.08 25.79
C ASN A 513 -2.86 10.92 25.10
N LEU A 514 -2.36 9.94 25.88
CA LEU A 514 -1.75 8.73 25.31
C LEU A 514 -2.77 7.92 24.51
N LYS A 515 -4.00 7.76 25.02
CA LYS A 515 -5.08 7.05 24.30
C LYS A 515 -5.43 7.76 23.00
N LEU A 516 -5.59 9.08 23.03
CA LEU A 516 -5.87 9.89 21.84
C LEU A 516 -4.72 9.79 20.83
N PHE A 517 -3.47 9.90 21.29
CA PHE A 517 -2.30 9.75 20.42
C PHE A 517 -2.27 8.38 19.72
N VAL A 518 -2.53 7.29 20.47
CA VAL A 518 -2.56 5.93 19.91
C VAL A 518 -3.65 5.80 18.83
N GLU A 519 -4.84 6.38 19.06
CA GLU A 519 -5.93 6.41 18.07
C GLU A 519 -5.53 7.21 16.83
N GLU A 520 -5.04 8.45 16.99
CA GLU A 520 -4.61 9.31 15.89
C GLU A 520 -3.45 8.69 15.08
N ALA A 521 -2.46 8.12 15.76
CA ALA A 521 -1.33 7.48 15.10
C ALA A 521 -1.75 6.22 14.33
N SER A 522 -2.72 5.45 14.84
CA SER A 522 -3.27 4.29 14.15
C SER A 522 -3.99 4.66 12.86
N VAL A 523 -4.83 5.70 12.91
CA VAL A 523 -5.57 6.20 11.73
C VAL A 523 -4.60 6.76 10.69
N GLN A 524 -3.70 7.66 11.11
CA GLN A 524 -2.72 8.30 10.22
C GLN A 524 -1.83 7.25 9.54
N SER A 525 -1.31 6.28 10.30
CA SER A 525 -0.43 5.24 9.76
C SER A 525 -1.13 4.32 8.76
N SER A 526 -2.39 3.95 9.02
CA SER A 526 -3.18 3.16 8.07
C SER A 526 -3.45 3.91 6.77
N ASP A 527 -3.70 5.21 6.85
CA ASP A 527 -3.97 6.05 5.69
C ASP A 527 -2.70 6.30 4.84
N THR A 528 -1.57 6.56 5.50
CA THR A 528 -0.29 6.75 4.81
C THR A 528 0.26 5.46 4.21
N GLU A 529 0.11 4.32 4.89
CA GLU A 529 0.45 3.00 4.34
C GLU A 529 -0.35 2.71 3.06
N LYS A 530 -1.67 2.94 3.09
CA LYS A 530 -2.51 2.77 1.90
C LYS A 530 -2.09 3.67 0.74
N ARG A 531 -1.72 4.93 1.01
CA ARG A 531 -1.22 5.86 -0.03
C ARG A 531 0.11 5.39 -0.61
N SER A 532 1.03 4.94 0.25
CA SER A 532 2.31 4.37 -0.14
C SER A 532 2.11 3.13 -1.02
N GLU A 533 1.28 2.16 -0.59
CA GLU A 533 0.95 0.94 -1.34
C GLU A 533 0.39 1.26 -2.74
N VAL A 534 -0.60 2.17 -2.81
CA VAL A 534 -1.21 2.56 -4.09
C VAL A 534 -0.19 3.27 -4.98
N GLY A 535 0.61 4.17 -4.41
CA GLY A 535 1.65 4.90 -5.15
C GLY A 535 2.73 3.98 -5.69
N SER A 536 3.26 3.05 -4.88
CA SER A 536 4.23 2.04 -5.30
C SER A 536 3.70 1.23 -6.47
N ARG A 537 2.51 0.64 -6.33
CA ARG A 537 1.89 -0.14 -7.41
C ARG A 537 1.72 0.66 -8.70
N GLN A 538 1.30 1.92 -8.63
CA GLN A 538 1.14 2.77 -9.80
C GLN A 538 2.48 3.10 -10.47
N VAL A 539 3.58 3.21 -9.72
CA VAL A 539 4.93 3.39 -10.28
C VAL A 539 5.42 2.07 -10.89
N GLU A 540 5.16 0.93 -10.25
CA GLU A 540 5.44 -0.40 -10.81
C GLU A 540 4.70 -0.61 -12.14
N ASP A 541 3.40 -0.30 -12.21
CA ASP A 541 2.59 -0.34 -13.44
C ASP A 541 3.19 0.57 -14.54
N LEU A 542 3.68 1.77 -14.16
CA LEU A 542 4.35 2.67 -15.09
C LEU A 542 5.65 2.07 -15.60
N LYS A 543 6.48 1.47 -14.73
CA LYS A 543 7.75 0.81 -15.11
C LYS A 543 7.51 -0.41 -16.00
N MET A 544 6.49 -1.22 -15.71
CA MET A 544 6.07 -2.33 -16.55
C MET A 544 5.64 -1.84 -17.95
N ALA A 545 4.85 -0.77 -18.01
CA ALA A 545 4.46 -0.16 -19.27
C ALA A 545 5.67 0.43 -20.03
N GLU A 546 6.62 1.09 -19.36
CA GLU A 546 7.87 1.57 -19.97
C GLU A 546 8.71 0.43 -20.56
N PHE A 547 8.80 -0.68 -19.85
CA PHE A 547 9.50 -1.89 -20.32
C PHE A 547 8.80 -2.44 -21.55
N MET A 548 7.50 -2.70 -21.48
CA MET A 548 6.72 -3.30 -22.57
C MET A 548 6.59 -2.38 -23.79
N GLN A 549 6.77 -1.07 -23.65
CA GLN A 549 6.80 -0.15 -24.80
C GLN A 549 7.94 -0.49 -25.79
N LYS A 550 9.06 -1.05 -25.30
CA LYS A 550 10.18 -1.48 -26.12
C LYS A 550 9.91 -2.82 -26.83
N HIS A 551 8.92 -3.58 -26.36
CA HIS A 551 8.57 -4.93 -26.81
C HIS A 551 7.28 -4.99 -27.64
N ILE A 552 6.80 -3.84 -28.14
CA ILE A 552 5.61 -3.80 -29.00
C ILE A 552 5.84 -4.65 -30.27
N GLY A 553 4.91 -5.56 -30.53
CA GLY A 553 4.96 -6.52 -31.66
C GLY A 553 5.53 -7.88 -31.29
N GLU A 554 6.17 -8.04 -30.15
CA GLU A 554 6.68 -9.33 -29.67
C GLU A 554 5.57 -10.21 -29.12
N ALA A 555 5.74 -11.52 -29.25
CA ALA A 555 4.79 -12.54 -28.81
C ALA A 555 5.29 -13.26 -27.54
N TYR A 556 4.37 -13.57 -26.65
CA TYR A 556 4.61 -14.25 -25.39
C TYR A 556 3.50 -15.26 -25.13
N THR A 557 3.80 -16.33 -24.38
CA THR A 557 2.79 -17.18 -23.76
C THR A 557 2.57 -16.68 -22.34
N GLY A 558 1.33 -16.32 -22.00
CA GLY A 558 0.94 -15.85 -20.67
C GLY A 558 -0.19 -16.66 -20.09
N THR A 559 -0.52 -16.38 -18.83
CA THR A 559 -1.59 -17.02 -18.08
C THR A 559 -2.74 -16.02 -17.87
N VAL A 560 -3.98 -16.44 -18.06
CA VAL A 560 -5.16 -15.62 -17.78
C VAL A 560 -5.22 -15.35 -16.28
N SER A 561 -4.98 -14.10 -15.89
CA SER A 561 -4.91 -13.60 -14.49
C SER A 561 -6.17 -12.85 -14.06
N GLY A 562 -7.08 -12.54 -14.99
CA GLY A 562 -8.30 -11.81 -14.72
C GLY A 562 -9.28 -11.85 -15.89
N ILE A 563 -10.58 -11.87 -15.57
CA ILE A 563 -11.64 -11.83 -16.59
C ILE A 563 -12.71 -10.86 -16.16
N THR A 564 -13.14 -10.03 -17.09
CA THR A 564 -14.20 -9.03 -16.91
C THR A 564 -15.13 -9.00 -18.12
N ASN A 565 -16.22 -8.27 -18.01
CA ASN A 565 -17.15 -8.07 -19.14
C ASN A 565 -16.58 -7.22 -20.29
N PHE A 566 -15.39 -6.64 -20.15
CA PHE A 566 -14.74 -5.81 -21.17
C PHE A 566 -13.41 -6.41 -21.69
N GLY A 567 -12.95 -7.53 -21.15
CA GLY A 567 -11.75 -8.20 -21.64
C GLY A 567 -11.13 -9.20 -20.66
N VAL A 568 -10.03 -9.79 -21.11
CA VAL A 568 -9.23 -10.82 -20.43
C VAL A 568 -7.89 -10.20 -20.06
N PHE A 569 -7.50 -10.29 -18.78
CA PHE A 569 -6.17 -9.94 -18.30
C PHE A 569 -5.25 -11.14 -18.43
N VAL A 570 -4.04 -10.90 -18.86
CA VAL A 570 -3.04 -11.94 -19.08
C VAL A 570 -1.74 -11.51 -18.40
N GLU A 571 -1.22 -12.36 -17.53
CA GLU A 571 0.05 -12.20 -16.85
C GLU A 571 1.15 -12.99 -17.60
N LEU A 572 2.24 -12.32 -17.89
CA LEU A 572 3.40 -12.92 -18.54
C LEU A 572 4.31 -13.62 -17.51
N PRO A 573 5.24 -14.50 -17.93
CA PRO A 573 6.17 -15.17 -16.99
C PRO A 573 7.03 -14.23 -16.15
N ASN A 574 7.26 -13.00 -16.62
CA ASN A 574 7.95 -11.95 -15.90
C ASN A 574 7.02 -11.07 -15.04
N THR A 575 5.83 -11.56 -14.73
CA THR A 575 4.80 -10.90 -13.88
C THR A 575 4.11 -9.68 -14.51
N VAL A 576 4.51 -9.26 -15.70
CA VAL A 576 3.84 -8.13 -16.39
C VAL A 576 2.43 -8.53 -16.78
N GLU A 577 1.44 -7.76 -16.34
CA GLU A 577 0.04 -7.97 -16.71
C GLU A 577 -0.40 -6.99 -17.82
N GLY A 578 -1.12 -7.51 -18.81
CA GLY A 578 -1.76 -6.71 -19.85
C GLY A 578 -3.18 -7.21 -20.13
N MET A 579 -3.93 -6.47 -20.93
CA MET A 579 -5.34 -6.77 -21.21
C MET A 579 -5.60 -7.02 -22.67
N ILE A 580 -6.29 -8.12 -22.99
CA ILE A 580 -6.93 -8.31 -24.30
C ILE A 580 -8.35 -7.79 -24.16
N ARG A 581 -8.66 -6.68 -24.83
CA ARG A 581 -10.03 -6.13 -24.85
C ARG A 581 -10.95 -7.06 -25.61
N ILE A 582 -12.24 -7.10 -25.23
CA ILE A 582 -13.24 -7.97 -25.86
C ILE A 582 -13.31 -7.78 -27.39
N GLU A 583 -13.12 -6.54 -27.89
CA GLU A 583 -13.06 -6.26 -29.31
C GLU A 583 -11.81 -6.79 -30.04
N ASN A 584 -10.78 -7.20 -29.31
CA ASN A 584 -9.51 -7.78 -29.81
C ASN A 584 -9.42 -9.30 -29.58
N LEU A 585 -10.43 -9.89 -28.96
CA LEU A 585 -10.63 -11.34 -28.95
C LEU A 585 -11.12 -11.84 -30.34
N PRO A 586 -10.97 -13.12 -30.67
CA PRO A 586 -11.59 -13.72 -31.85
C PRO A 586 -13.08 -13.36 -31.92
N GLN A 587 -13.60 -13.24 -33.17
CA GLN A 587 -14.99 -12.84 -33.35
C GLN A 587 -15.94 -13.91 -32.84
N ASP A 588 -16.63 -13.60 -31.73
CA ASP A 588 -17.62 -14.45 -31.08
C ASP A 588 -18.63 -13.58 -30.31
N GLU A 589 -19.74 -14.16 -29.86
CA GLU A 589 -20.68 -13.50 -28.94
C GLU A 589 -20.32 -13.91 -27.50
N TYR A 590 -19.62 -13.03 -26.81
CA TYR A 590 -19.12 -13.31 -25.46
C TYR A 590 -20.11 -12.89 -24.37
N GLU A 591 -20.38 -13.81 -23.44
CA GLU A 591 -21.12 -13.56 -22.21
C GLU A 591 -20.23 -13.76 -21.00
N TYR A 592 -20.14 -12.74 -20.15
CA TYR A 592 -19.39 -12.80 -18.89
C TYR A 592 -20.24 -13.47 -17.82
N ASN A 593 -19.71 -14.52 -17.22
CA ASN A 593 -20.30 -15.18 -16.05
C ASN A 593 -19.56 -14.71 -14.78
N GLU A 594 -20.22 -13.85 -14.01
CA GLU A 594 -19.65 -13.26 -12.80
C GLU A 594 -19.37 -14.31 -11.69
N LYS A 595 -20.19 -15.37 -11.61
CA LYS A 595 -20.03 -16.42 -10.58
C LYS A 595 -18.79 -17.29 -10.80
N THR A 596 -18.49 -17.59 -12.05
CA THR A 596 -17.34 -18.43 -12.43
C THR A 596 -16.17 -17.62 -12.93
N MET A 597 -16.32 -16.29 -13.03
CA MET A 597 -15.35 -15.39 -13.66
C MET A 597 -14.83 -15.93 -15.00
N THR A 598 -15.75 -16.37 -15.87
CA THR A 598 -15.44 -16.88 -17.20
C THR A 598 -16.06 -15.98 -18.26
N LEU A 599 -15.41 -15.91 -19.41
CA LEU A 599 -15.93 -15.29 -20.62
C LEU A 599 -16.27 -16.39 -21.62
N ASN A 600 -17.56 -16.64 -21.86
CA ASN A 600 -18.04 -17.72 -22.69
C ASN A 600 -18.56 -17.19 -24.02
N GLY A 601 -17.98 -17.68 -25.12
CA GLY A 601 -18.52 -17.51 -26.46
C GLY A 601 -19.07 -18.80 -27.01
N HIS A 602 -19.56 -18.80 -28.27
CA HIS A 602 -20.03 -20.00 -28.96
C HIS A 602 -18.89 -20.96 -29.33
N HIS A 603 -17.72 -20.40 -29.65
CA HIS A 603 -16.54 -21.15 -30.12
C HIS A 603 -15.35 -21.02 -29.19
N HIS A 604 -15.30 -19.98 -28.40
CA HIS A 604 -14.16 -19.64 -27.53
C HIS A 604 -14.64 -19.51 -26.10
N LYS A 605 -13.81 -19.97 -25.17
CA LYS A 605 -14.03 -19.81 -23.75
C LYS A 605 -12.71 -19.42 -23.11
N TYR A 606 -12.76 -18.45 -22.19
CA TYR A 606 -11.62 -18.05 -21.38
C TYR A 606 -11.96 -18.28 -19.91
N SER A 607 -11.03 -18.91 -19.22
CA SER A 607 -11.11 -19.17 -17.79
C SER A 607 -9.83 -18.73 -17.11
N TYR A 608 -9.89 -18.45 -15.84
CA TYR A 608 -8.70 -18.20 -15.03
C TYR A 608 -7.71 -19.37 -15.16
N GLY A 609 -6.40 -19.05 -15.24
CA GLY A 609 -5.33 -20.04 -15.33
C GLY A 609 -5.09 -20.60 -16.76
N ASP A 610 -5.96 -20.27 -17.74
CA ASP A 610 -5.74 -20.69 -19.12
C ASP A 610 -4.44 -20.09 -19.66
N GLN A 611 -3.66 -20.92 -20.39
CA GLN A 611 -2.48 -20.45 -21.13
C GLN A 611 -2.93 -19.86 -22.48
N ILE A 612 -2.42 -18.70 -22.80
CA ILE A 612 -2.78 -17.98 -24.02
C ILE A 612 -1.55 -17.33 -24.67
N ASP A 613 -1.41 -17.50 -25.99
CA ASP A 613 -0.39 -16.82 -26.76
C ASP A 613 -0.85 -15.42 -27.13
N VAL A 614 -0.11 -14.42 -26.65
CA VAL A 614 -0.42 -13.01 -26.82
C VAL A 614 0.71 -12.27 -27.53
N ARG A 615 0.37 -11.17 -28.16
CA ARG A 615 1.31 -10.21 -28.72
C ARG A 615 1.07 -8.82 -28.10
N VAL A 616 2.15 -8.12 -27.78
CA VAL A 616 2.08 -6.73 -27.30
C VAL A 616 1.60 -5.85 -28.44
N ALA A 617 0.40 -5.31 -28.31
CA ALA A 617 -0.23 -4.56 -29.38
C ALA A 617 -0.05 -3.05 -29.22
N LYS A 618 -0.23 -2.54 -28.00
CA LYS A 618 -0.16 -1.11 -27.70
C LYS A 618 0.21 -0.89 -26.24
N VAL A 619 0.91 0.20 -25.96
CA VAL A 619 1.20 0.67 -24.60
C VAL A 619 0.81 2.14 -24.47
N ASP A 620 0.08 2.47 -23.43
CA ASP A 620 -0.35 3.85 -23.07
C ASP A 620 0.31 4.22 -21.73
N LEU A 621 1.47 4.88 -21.77
CA LEU A 621 2.23 5.22 -20.57
C LEU A 621 1.45 6.09 -19.56
N PRO A 622 0.77 7.19 -19.99
CA PRO A 622 -0.04 7.99 -19.07
C PRO A 622 -1.12 7.22 -18.35
N LYS A 623 -1.69 6.20 -18.97
CA LYS A 623 -2.70 5.33 -18.36
C LYS A 623 -2.12 4.10 -17.70
N ARG A 624 -0.82 3.85 -17.88
CA ARG A 624 -0.14 2.65 -17.40
C ARG A 624 -0.81 1.36 -17.90
N GLN A 625 -1.24 1.37 -19.16
CA GLN A 625 -2.00 0.28 -19.78
C GLN A 625 -1.17 -0.42 -20.85
N ILE A 626 -1.20 -1.74 -20.81
CA ILE A 626 -0.60 -2.62 -21.79
C ILE A 626 -1.74 -3.37 -22.47
N ASP A 627 -1.99 -3.08 -23.74
CA ASP A 627 -3.00 -3.78 -24.54
C ASP A 627 -2.32 -4.93 -25.30
N PHE A 628 -2.81 -6.13 -25.07
CA PHE A 628 -2.46 -7.33 -25.83
C PHE A 628 -3.51 -7.62 -26.90
N CYS A 629 -3.14 -8.44 -27.87
CA CYS A 629 -4.05 -9.18 -28.72
C CYS A 629 -3.58 -10.64 -28.77
N GLU A 630 -4.44 -11.59 -29.11
CA GLU A 630 -3.97 -12.94 -29.39
C GLU A 630 -2.94 -12.94 -30.51
N ALA A 631 -1.93 -13.82 -30.43
CA ALA A 631 -0.76 -13.77 -31.31
C ALA A 631 -1.11 -13.83 -32.80
N HIS A 632 -2.22 -14.48 -33.15
CA HIS A 632 -2.68 -14.69 -34.52
C HIS A 632 -3.83 -13.75 -34.97
N THR A 633 -4.21 -12.78 -34.12
CA THR A 633 -5.29 -11.82 -34.44
C THR A 633 -4.71 -10.45 -34.80
N GLU A 634 -5.46 -9.69 -35.62
CA GLU A 634 -5.13 -8.29 -35.89
C GLU A 634 -5.68 -7.41 -34.75
N PHE A 635 -4.82 -6.53 -34.24
CA PHE A 635 -5.22 -5.55 -33.23
C PHE A 635 -6.16 -4.50 -33.82
N LYS A 636 -7.34 -4.37 -33.22
CA LYS A 636 -8.31 -3.33 -33.58
C LYS A 636 -8.20 -2.17 -32.59
N GLU A 637 -7.64 -1.07 -33.05
CA GLU A 637 -7.65 0.15 -32.25
C GLU A 637 -9.09 0.67 -32.15
N LYS A 638 -9.60 0.77 -30.92
CA LYS A 638 -10.89 1.40 -30.71
C LYS A 638 -10.78 2.83 -31.23
N ALA A 639 -11.53 3.16 -32.30
CA ALA A 639 -11.60 4.53 -32.76
C ALA A 639 -11.89 5.41 -31.55
N THR A 640 -10.91 6.17 -31.12
CA THR A 640 -11.06 7.18 -30.09
C THR A 640 -12.06 8.18 -30.64
N LYS A 641 -13.35 7.91 -30.42
CA LYS A 641 -14.25 9.01 -30.26
C LYS A 641 -13.71 9.71 -29.01
N GLU A 642 -12.82 10.67 -29.22
CA GLU A 642 -12.65 11.74 -28.28
C GLU A 642 -14.07 12.17 -27.94
N ASN A 643 -14.56 11.69 -26.80
CA ASN A 643 -15.75 12.22 -26.15
C ASN A 643 -15.35 13.60 -25.59
N ILE A 644 -14.89 14.48 -26.47
CA ILE A 644 -15.07 15.90 -26.34
C ILE A 644 -16.60 16.04 -26.42
N ARG A 645 -17.27 15.89 -25.28
CA ARG A 645 -18.62 16.37 -25.11
C ARG A 645 -18.55 17.85 -25.40
N ARG A 646 -18.80 18.21 -26.68
CA ARG A 646 -19.10 19.61 -27.04
C ARG A 646 -20.26 19.96 -26.14
N PRO A 647 -20.13 20.94 -25.23
CA PRO A 647 -21.28 21.40 -24.45
C PRO A 647 -22.36 21.76 -25.47
N LYS A 648 -23.51 21.19 -25.36
CA LYS A 648 -24.68 21.67 -26.12
C LYS A 648 -24.95 23.09 -25.64
N LEU A 649 -24.49 24.07 -26.40
CA LEU A 649 -24.79 25.47 -26.18
C LEU A 649 -26.33 25.62 -26.21
N ASP A 650 -26.89 25.79 -25.01
CA ASP A 650 -28.26 26.29 -24.89
C ASP A 650 -28.25 27.77 -25.27
N LYS A 651 -28.49 28.03 -26.57
CA LYS A 651 -28.57 29.39 -27.15
C LYS A 651 -29.64 30.26 -26.52
N SER A 652 -30.52 29.72 -25.67
CA SER A 652 -31.61 30.46 -25.03
C SER A 652 -31.15 31.33 -23.86
N LYS A 653 -29.96 31.08 -23.28
CA LYS A 653 -29.45 31.84 -22.12
C LYS A 653 -28.66 33.12 -22.48
N PHE A 654 -28.35 33.34 -23.76
CA PHE A 654 -27.55 34.51 -24.19
C PHE A 654 -28.41 35.67 -24.79
N ALA A 655 -29.72 35.59 -24.71
CA ALA A 655 -30.64 36.60 -25.30
C ALA A 655 -31.15 37.67 -24.34
N LYS A 656 -30.51 37.90 -23.21
CA LYS A 656 -30.84 39.06 -22.35
C LYS A 656 -29.62 39.93 -22.12
N LYS A 657 -29.50 41.01 -22.94
CA LYS A 657 -28.58 42.13 -22.65
C LYS A 657 -28.99 42.78 -21.35
N PRO A 658 -28.05 43.00 -20.40
CA PRO A 658 -28.39 43.80 -19.23
C PRO A 658 -28.53 45.30 -19.64
N HIS A 659 -29.69 45.86 -19.42
CA HIS A 659 -29.92 47.29 -19.50
C HIS A 659 -29.19 47.97 -18.30
N PHE A 660 -28.06 48.56 -18.56
CA PHE A 660 -27.46 49.52 -17.64
C PHE A 660 -28.29 50.79 -17.61
N LYS A 661 -29.02 51.03 -16.53
CA LYS A 661 -29.58 52.36 -16.21
C LYS A 661 -28.48 53.22 -15.62
N GLU A 662 -28.01 54.20 -16.39
CA GLU A 662 -27.22 55.32 -15.87
C GLU A 662 -28.01 56.09 -14.82
N LYS A 663 -27.59 56.07 -13.57
CA LYS A 663 -28.01 57.02 -12.56
C LYS A 663 -27.09 58.24 -12.62
N LYS A 664 -27.58 59.36 -13.16
CA LYS A 664 -26.95 60.69 -13.04
C LYS A 664 -26.92 61.12 -11.58
N PHE A 665 -25.73 61.21 -11.00
CA PHE A 665 -25.55 61.95 -9.75
C PHE A 665 -25.61 63.45 -10.03
N LYS A 666 -26.64 64.11 -9.48
CA LYS A 666 -26.68 65.57 -9.36
C LYS A 666 -25.93 65.97 -8.08
N GLU A 667 -24.83 66.72 -8.29
CA GLU A 667 -24.24 67.53 -7.22
C GLU A 667 -25.27 68.52 -6.69
N LYS A 668 -25.41 68.56 -5.35
CA LYS A 668 -25.91 69.74 -4.64
C LYS A 668 -24.81 70.23 -3.68
N ARG A 669 -24.23 71.35 -4.08
CA ARG A 669 -23.55 72.24 -3.14
C ARG A 669 -24.60 72.83 -2.19
N LYS A 670 -24.40 72.68 -0.89
CA LYS A 670 -24.39 73.75 0.12
C LYS A 670 -23.80 73.19 1.41
#